data_895bd2f7d03f396d82954cc0e64ae198
#
_entry.id   895bd2f7d03f396d82954cc0e64ae198
#
_cell.length_a   1.000
_cell.length_b   1.000
_cell.length_c   1.000
_cell.angle_alpha   90.00
_cell.angle_beta   90.00
_cell.angle_gamma   90.00
#
_symmetry.space_group_name_H-M   'P 1'
#
loop_
_entity.id
_entity.type
_entity.pdbx_description
1 polymer ?
#
loop_
_entity_poly.entity_id
_entity_poly.type
_entity_poly.pdbx_seq_one_letter_code
_entity_poly.pdbx_strand_id
1 'polypeptide(L)'
;KAYEVILEPTMVYDNVYSSFGNKFIVSKNSLSGVVGEDGKEIIPCTYSGIKGIYGNKYLAQSKDSTWSLIDEKGNTVTKFQKKYQDMHGSEDELYGYISDEEGTDLLDSKGNVIEHFVANDSDLYTGTIKYDNIILLTDRKHFIAANYVKTTSDHEDVEHLYLITLDGKIVKDIGECTGWTNENNSIVRFVQYDEKNEDSYYNTGYVNMDGKTIMENNYDDSAIIDLGIEMYDNNEYTLYDLSTFKKIWTLKYTSNEDEKCEEYVINDKGIYFNIDNKNWYYVDKETHTKKTLAVDGKVSRLQTVGDNLLLGFGYDSDKIIAYIFDLNGNIKNKFEYKDVNYLANDINDSNGKILTLRYYTDDWKNEYVDAYDLSTGKKILQKYNDINTDDGKWFIAQKDGTLYLINSNGENIATIGKGDYGYVNEVGQFLSVRFFTSDGKYLGTYAYNNKGKKLMDIGDQSDLEKIDFANDCVLVTKYGEKTSYEIIDVDGTSIIKGTDCATDSKLTSDDMWIITKIAIKDSNNNWKMFTGKNKATVNLGSYNSLYFSGNIVVGYNYDSKGQNRTYEIMSSVDGTMIIPKGQIEGISEPYDGNKYAVKVNGKWGIYKFNRVTAATTPSTPSIPSTPAAKITTPSNAKVAKVKAGKKKATISVKKVKGAKGYLVQYSTNKKFKGAKSKYVTKNRTTIKKLKSKKIYYFRVKAYKMNGKKKVFSKKWSAVKKVKVK
;
A
#
# COMPACT_ATOMS: atom_id res chain seq x y z
N LYS A 1 41.12 0.05 -2.71
CA LYS A 1 40.89 0.17 -4.17
C LYS A 1 39.44 0.58 -4.41
N ALA A 2 39.21 1.45 -5.39
CA ALA A 2 37.86 1.92 -5.74
C ALA A 2 37.03 0.82 -6.39
N TYR A 3 37.67 -0.12 -7.04
CA TYR A 3 37.04 -1.32 -7.59
C TYR A 3 37.98 -2.52 -7.54
N GLU A 4 37.41 -3.70 -7.68
CA GLU A 4 38.08 -5.00 -7.80
C GLU A 4 37.64 -5.64 -9.11
N VAL A 5 38.58 -6.20 -9.87
CA VAL A 5 38.26 -6.98 -11.06
C VAL A 5 38.03 -8.43 -10.61
N ILE A 6 36.81 -8.89 -10.73
CA ILE A 6 36.40 -10.27 -10.40
C ILE A 6 36.74 -11.21 -11.58
N LEU A 7 36.43 -10.73 -12.79
CA LEU A 7 36.76 -11.40 -14.03
C LEU A 7 37.36 -10.38 -14.99
N GLU A 8 38.58 -10.66 -15.49
CA GLU A 8 39.21 -9.86 -16.54
C GLU A 8 38.36 -9.84 -17.82
N PRO A 9 38.41 -8.78 -18.65
CA PRO A 9 37.63 -8.70 -19.88
C PRO A 9 38.00 -9.77 -20.91
N THR A 10 37.34 -10.91 -20.83
CA THR A 10 37.61 -12.11 -21.68
C THR A 10 36.39 -12.57 -22.46
N MET A 11 35.16 -12.23 -22.00
CA MET A 11 33.91 -12.68 -22.60
C MET A 11 33.62 -11.91 -23.90
N VAL A 12 33.37 -12.64 -25.00
CA VAL A 12 33.11 -12.08 -26.33
C VAL A 12 31.63 -12.21 -26.68
N TYR A 13 30.84 -11.30 -26.16
CA TYR A 13 29.39 -11.20 -26.40
C TYR A 13 29.02 -9.81 -26.91
N ASP A 14 27.89 -9.71 -27.63
CA ASP A 14 27.38 -8.41 -28.11
C ASP A 14 26.90 -7.60 -26.92
N ASN A 15 26.07 -8.23 -26.04
CA ASN A 15 25.54 -7.65 -24.81
C ASN A 15 25.64 -8.62 -23.64
N VAL A 16 25.72 -8.04 -22.45
CA VAL A 16 25.71 -8.77 -21.17
C VAL A 16 24.75 -8.04 -20.22
N TYR A 17 23.75 -8.74 -19.71
CA TYR A 17 22.75 -8.24 -18.78
C TYR A 17 22.85 -9.00 -17.46
N SER A 18 22.60 -8.32 -16.35
CA SER A 18 22.51 -8.98 -15.05
C SER A 18 21.29 -9.92 -14.97
N SER A 19 21.44 -11.00 -14.22
CA SER A 19 20.37 -11.95 -13.91
C SER A 19 20.38 -12.25 -12.41
N PHE A 20 19.79 -13.34 -11.96
CA PHE A 20 19.80 -13.71 -10.54
C PHE A 20 21.10 -14.45 -10.15
N GLY A 21 21.43 -14.38 -8.87
CA GLY A 21 22.67 -14.98 -8.34
C GLY A 21 23.90 -14.36 -9.01
N ASN A 22 24.90 -15.16 -9.27
CA ASN A 22 26.15 -14.74 -9.92
C ASN A 22 26.16 -15.06 -11.41
N LYS A 23 25.06 -14.77 -12.14
CA LYS A 23 24.87 -15.16 -13.54
C LYS A 23 24.44 -13.97 -14.39
N PHE A 24 24.73 -14.06 -15.70
CA PHE A 24 24.41 -13.05 -16.69
C PHE A 24 23.71 -13.67 -17.88
N ILE A 25 22.65 -13.05 -18.35
CA ILE A 25 22.10 -13.31 -19.67
C ILE A 25 22.99 -12.60 -20.67
N VAL A 26 23.45 -13.32 -21.68
CA VAL A 26 24.34 -12.82 -22.73
C VAL A 26 23.70 -12.97 -24.10
N SER A 27 24.07 -12.09 -25.05
CA SER A 27 23.66 -12.23 -26.43
C SER A 27 24.84 -12.25 -27.35
N LYS A 28 24.77 -13.09 -28.41
CA LYS A 28 25.75 -13.20 -29.49
C LYS A 28 25.02 -13.53 -30.80
N ASN A 29 25.26 -12.75 -31.84
CA ASN A 29 24.59 -12.93 -33.13
C ASN A 29 23.06 -13.01 -33.02
N SER A 30 22.46 -12.16 -32.22
CA SER A 30 21.02 -12.12 -31.92
C SER A 30 20.46 -13.35 -31.21
N LEU A 31 21.30 -14.20 -30.66
CA LEU A 31 20.92 -15.34 -29.85
C LEU A 31 21.34 -15.14 -28.39
N SER A 32 20.52 -15.61 -27.49
CA SER A 32 20.69 -15.47 -26.04
C SER A 32 21.20 -16.75 -25.39
N GLY A 33 22.02 -16.58 -24.35
CA GLY A 33 22.57 -17.63 -23.50
C GLY A 33 22.74 -17.12 -22.07
N VAL A 34 23.37 -17.91 -21.21
CA VAL A 34 23.67 -17.56 -19.81
C VAL A 34 25.11 -17.95 -19.49
N VAL A 35 25.82 -17.04 -18.81
CA VAL A 35 27.18 -17.28 -18.30
C VAL A 35 27.24 -17.05 -16.80
N GLY A 36 28.17 -17.72 -16.15
CA GLY A 36 28.51 -17.49 -14.74
C GLY A 36 29.39 -16.27 -14.54
N GLU A 37 29.58 -15.88 -13.27
CA GLU A 37 30.51 -14.82 -12.86
C GLU A 37 31.99 -15.14 -13.24
N ASP A 38 32.30 -16.43 -13.40
CA ASP A 38 33.60 -16.89 -13.89
C ASP A 38 33.76 -16.87 -15.42
N GLY A 39 32.78 -16.37 -16.12
CA GLY A 39 32.74 -16.27 -17.58
C GLY A 39 32.44 -17.58 -18.30
N LYS A 40 32.17 -18.67 -17.58
CA LYS A 40 31.83 -19.97 -18.19
C LYS A 40 30.39 -20.00 -18.63
N GLU A 41 30.19 -20.56 -19.81
CA GLU A 41 28.86 -20.76 -20.38
C GLU A 41 28.09 -21.82 -19.57
N ILE A 42 26.89 -21.45 -19.15
CA ILE A 42 25.90 -22.29 -18.47
C ILE A 42 24.81 -22.72 -19.46
N ILE A 43 24.31 -21.76 -20.22
CA ILE A 43 23.37 -21.99 -21.31
C ILE A 43 23.96 -21.36 -22.59
N PRO A 44 24.16 -22.15 -23.66
CA PRO A 44 24.75 -21.64 -24.89
C PRO A 44 23.87 -20.60 -25.58
N CYS A 45 24.48 -19.69 -26.33
CA CYS A 45 23.76 -18.68 -27.15
C CYS A 45 23.06 -19.33 -28.35
N THR A 46 22.01 -20.06 -28.10
CA THR A 46 21.21 -20.80 -29.10
C THR A 46 19.73 -20.44 -29.11
N TYR A 47 19.27 -19.71 -28.11
CA TYR A 47 17.88 -19.35 -27.92
C TYR A 47 17.58 -17.97 -28.53
N SER A 48 16.39 -17.79 -29.07
CA SER A 48 15.91 -16.48 -29.55
C SER A 48 15.65 -15.48 -28.41
N GLY A 49 15.37 -15.98 -27.23
CA GLY A 49 15.19 -15.18 -26.00
C GLY A 49 15.36 -16.00 -24.75
N ILE A 50 15.87 -15.38 -23.68
CA ILE A 50 15.97 -15.96 -22.35
C ILE A 50 15.52 -14.94 -21.33
N LYS A 51 14.73 -15.37 -20.35
CA LYS A 51 14.31 -14.58 -19.18
C LYS A 51 14.67 -15.33 -17.90
N GLY A 52 15.20 -14.61 -16.91
CA GLY A 52 15.30 -15.13 -15.54
C GLY A 52 13.93 -15.02 -14.86
N ILE A 53 13.54 -16.06 -14.12
CA ILE A 53 12.30 -16.09 -13.34
C ILE A 53 12.57 -16.33 -11.87
N TYR A 54 11.59 -16.03 -11.03
CA TYR A 54 11.68 -16.28 -9.59
C TYR A 54 11.89 -17.79 -9.32
N GLY A 55 12.76 -18.14 -8.38
CA GLY A 55 13.13 -19.53 -8.13
C GLY A 55 14.45 -19.97 -8.81
N ASN A 56 15.23 -19.01 -9.33
CA ASN A 56 16.55 -19.24 -9.96
C ASN A 56 16.53 -20.11 -11.21
N LYS A 57 15.47 -20.02 -12.01
CA LYS A 57 15.32 -20.72 -13.29
C LYS A 57 15.22 -19.74 -14.46
N TYR A 58 15.27 -20.28 -15.66
CA TYR A 58 15.16 -19.52 -16.89
C TYR A 58 14.04 -20.05 -17.77
N LEU A 59 13.28 -19.15 -18.36
CA LEU A 59 12.43 -19.44 -19.50
C LEU A 59 13.21 -19.10 -20.77
N ALA A 60 13.43 -20.07 -21.64
CA ALA A 60 14.19 -19.94 -22.87
C ALA A 60 13.32 -20.29 -24.09
N GLN A 61 13.25 -19.38 -25.04
CA GLN A 61 12.54 -19.55 -26.30
C GLN A 61 13.49 -19.98 -27.41
N SER A 62 13.22 -21.10 -28.05
CA SER A 62 13.95 -21.57 -29.23
C SER A 62 13.54 -20.81 -30.48
N LYS A 63 14.31 -20.92 -31.56
CA LYS A 63 14.03 -20.28 -32.86
C LYS A 63 12.70 -20.70 -33.50
N ASP A 64 12.21 -21.87 -33.17
CA ASP A 64 10.91 -22.40 -33.59
C ASP A 64 9.75 -21.97 -32.70
N SER A 65 9.99 -21.00 -31.82
CA SER A 65 9.04 -20.47 -30.82
C SER A 65 8.63 -21.48 -29.73
N THR A 66 9.38 -22.59 -29.57
CA THR A 66 9.18 -23.52 -28.45
C THR A 66 9.86 -23.00 -27.21
N TRP A 67 9.15 -23.00 -26.10
CA TRP A 67 9.69 -22.61 -24.79
C TRP A 67 10.21 -23.80 -23.99
N SER A 68 11.20 -23.55 -23.15
CA SER A 68 11.75 -24.49 -22.18
C SER A 68 11.98 -23.82 -20.84
N LEU A 69 11.70 -24.55 -19.76
CA LEU A 69 12.11 -24.19 -18.41
C LEU A 69 13.49 -24.83 -18.17
N ILE A 70 14.47 -24.01 -17.79
CA ILE A 70 15.87 -24.43 -17.59
C ILE A 70 16.28 -24.08 -16.16
N ASP A 71 16.97 -25.01 -15.48
CA ASP A 71 17.47 -24.78 -14.12
C ASP A 71 18.73 -23.89 -14.11
N GLU A 72 19.17 -23.54 -12.92
CA GLU A 72 20.36 -22.69 -12.71
C GLU A 72 21.68 -23.34 -13.18
N LYS A 73 21.69 -24.63 -13.49
CA LYS A 73 22.87 -25.37 -14.00
C LYS A 73 22.85 -25.53 -15.52
N GLY A 74 21.79 -25.04 -16.18
CA GLY A 74 21.61 -25.17 -17.62
C GLY A 74 20.89 -26.45 -18.07
N ASN A 75 20.36 -27.25 -17.14
CA ASN A 75 19.57 -28.43 -17.49
C ASN A 75 18.15 -28.08 -17.82
N THR A 76 17.61 -28.65 -18.90
CA THR A 76 16.19 -28.51 -19.23
C THR A 76 15.33 -29.27 -18.22
N VAL A 77 14.50 -28.55 -17.49
CA VAL A 77 13.53 -29.09 -16.54
C VAL A 77 12.29 -29.55 -17.28
N THR A 78 11.75 -28.69 -18.17
CA THR A 78 10.55 -28.95 -18.94
C THR A 78 10.69 -28.33 -20.33
N LYS A 79 10.24 -29.04 -21.37
CA LYS A 79 10.04 -28.49 -22.70
C LYS A 79 8.54 -28.41 -22.95
N PHE A 80 8.04 -27.18 -23.14
CA PHE A 80 6.61 -26.98 -23.34
C PHE A 80 6.21 -27.39 -24.74
N GLN A 81 5.18 -28.24 -24.86
CA GLN A 81 4.72 -28.76 -26.15
C GLN A 81 3.87 -27.74 -26.91
N LYS A 82 3.09 -26.95 -26.18
CA LYS A 82 2.27 -25.86 -26.74
C LYS A 82 3.15 -24.67 -27.07
N LYS A 83 2.89 -24.01 -28.17
CA LYS A 83 3.59 -22.79 -28.57
C LYS A 83 2.93 -21.60 -27.89
N TYR A 84 3.70 -20.86 -27.14
CA TYR A 84 3.30 -19.61 -26.50
C TYR A 84 4.02 -18.43 -27.15
N GLN A 85 3.30 -17.35 -27.40
CA GLN A 85 3.93 -16.12 -27.90
C GLN A 85 4.89 -15.54 -26.85
N ASP A 86 4.48 -15.57 -25.58
CA ASP A 86 5.31 -15.19 -24.45
C ASP A 86 5.06 -16.11 -23.26
N MET A 87 6.06 -16.20 -22.36
CA MET A 87 5.96 -16.89 -21.08
C MET A 87 6.58 -16.03 -19.97
N HIS A 88 5.97 -16.03 -18.77
CA HIS A 88 6.47 -15.36 -17.58
C HIS A 88 5.98 -16.08 -16.32
N GLY A 89 6.40 -15.62 -15.15
CA GLY A 89 5.95 -16.16 -13.88
C GLY A 89 7.07 -16.52 -12.91
N SER A 90 6.77 -17.45 -12.00
CA SER A 90 7.68 -18.00 -11.00
C SER A 90 7.91 -19.49 -11.23
N GLU A 91 8.74 -20.12 -10.37
CA GLU A 91 8.97 -21.56 -10.44
C GLU A 91 7.71 -22.41 -10.27
N ASP A 92 6.75 -21.94 -9.46
CA ASP A 92 5.55 -22.68 -9.10
C ASP A 92 4.33 -22.28 -9.94
N GLU A 93 4.36 -21.09 -10.57
CA GLU A 93 3.28 -20.54 -11.36
C GLU A 93 3.82 -19.92 -12.65
N LEU A 94 3.67 -20.62 -13.76
CA LEU A 94 4.09 -20.19 -15.09
C LEU A 94 2.90 -19.78 -15.92
N TYR A 95 2.97 -18.64 -16.55
CA TYR A 95 1.95 -18.13 -17.46
C TYR A 95 2.45 -18.19 -18.89
N GLY A 96 1.73 -18.91 -19.75
CA GLY A 96 1.99 -19.01 -21.17
C GLY A 96 0.94 -18.23 -21.95
N TYR A 97 1.29 -17.07 -22.49
CA TYR A 97 0.43 -16.26 -23.34
C TYR A 97 0.37 -16.83 -24.75
N ILE A 98 -0.83 -17.08 -25.28
CA ILE A 98 -1.05 -17.69 -26.59
C ILE A 98 -1.34 -16.58 -27.60
N SER A 99 -2.46 -15.87 -27.43
CA SER A 99 -2.88 -14.70 -28.22
C SER A 99 -3.97 -13.93 -27.48
N ASP A 100 -4.36 -12.77 -27.99
CA ASP A 100 -5.49 -12.01 -27.41
C ASP A 100 -6.83 -12.77 -27.52
N GLU A 101 -6.97 -13.64 -28.56
CA GLU A 101 -8.17 -14.44 -28.76
C GLU A 101 -8.13 -15.77 -27.98
N GLU A 102 -6.96 -16.39 -27.89
CA GLU A 102 -6.78 -17.71 -27.26
C GLU A 102 -6.37 -17.62 -25.77
N GLY A 103 -5.97 -16.44 -25.28
CA GLY A 103 -5.71 -16.18 -23.86
C GLY A 103 -4.37 -16.66 -23.32
N THR A 104 -4.36 -17.06 -22.05
CA THR A 104 -3.16 -17.42 -21.28
C THR A 104 -3.37 -18.69 -20.48
N ASP A 105 -2.42 -19.62 -20.57
CA ASP A 105 -2.39 -20.81 -19.72
C ASP A 105 -1.61 -20.54 -18.44
N LEU A 106 -2.13 -20.94 -17.29
CA LEU A 106 -1.39 -21.15 -16.07
C LEU A 106 -0.86 -22.58 -16.03
N LEU A 107 0.44 -22.75 -15.85
CA LEU A 107 1.11 -24.04 -15.89
C LEU A 107 1.85 -24.34 -14.59
N ASP A 108 1.93 -25.62 -14.26
CA ASP A 108 2.87 -26.07 -13.24
C ASP A 108 4.31 -26.16 -13.80
N SER A 109 5.28 -26.41 -12.93
CA SER A 109 6.70 -26.55 -13.30
C SER A 109 6.99 -27.76 -14.22
N LYS A 110 6.03 -28.66 -14.44
CA LYS A 110 6.11 -29.80 -15.37
C LYS A 110 5.52 -29.48 -16.74
N GLY A 111 4.90 -28.34 -16.88
CA GLY A 111 4.25 -27.89 -18.12
C GLY A 111 2.82 -28.40 -18.29
N ASN A 112 2.19 -28.91 -17.23
CA ASN A 112 0.77 -29.24 -17.25
C ASN A 112 -0.03 -27.94 -17.08
N VAL A 113 -1.05 -27.77 -17.90
CA VAL A 113 -1.99 -26.65 -17.75
C VAL A 113 -2.82 -26.89 -16.50
N ILE A 114 -2.71 -25.95 -15.54
CA ILE A 114 -3.50 -25.93 -14.30
C ILE A 114 -4.82 -25.24 -14.58
N GLU A 115 -4.76 -24.11 -15.31
CA GLU A 115 -5.89 -23.26 -15.62
C GLU A 115 -5.64 -22.52 -16.94
N HIS A 116 -6.71 -22.19 -17.65
CA HIS A 116 -6.67 -21.45 -18.91
C HIS A 116 -7.49 -20.17 -18.76
N PHE A 117 -6.88 -19.02 -19.04
CA PHE A 117 -7.51 -17.70 -18.97
C PHE A 117 -7.70 -17.14 -20.37
N VAL A 118 -8.92 -16.90 -20.75
CA VAL A 118 -9.24 -16.23 -22.02
C VAL A 118 -9.86 -14.86 -21.73
N ALA A 119 -9.85 -13.99 -22.72
CA ALA A 119 -10.59 -12.73 -22.67
C ALA A 119 -12.11 -12.98 -22.55
N ASN A 120 -12.58 -14.16 -22.96
CA ASN A 120 -13.96 -14.61 -22.84
C ASN A 120 -14.01 -15.80 -21.86
N ASP A 121 -14.58 -15.61 -20.69
CA ASP A 121 -14.65 -16.61 -19.59
C ASP A 121 -15.35 -17.91 -19.98
N SER A 122 -16.14 -17.89 -21.09
CA SER A 122 -16.83 -19.07 -21.60
C SER A 122 -15.92 -20.22 -22.03
N ASP A 123 -14.66 -19.95 -22.40
CA ASP A 123 -13.74 -20.98 -22.89
C ASP A 123 -13.13 -21.84 -21.77
N LEU A 124 -13.27 -21.43 -20.52
CA LEU A 124 -12.94 -22.25 -19.34
C LEU A 124 -14.00 -23.32 -19.06
N TYR A 125 -15.17 -23.21 -19.70
CA TYR A 125 -16.25 -24.17 -19.53
C TYR A 125 -15.95 -25.49 -20.23
N THR A 126 -15.75 -26.56 -19.48
CA THR A 126 -15.39 -27.89 -20.02
C THR A 126 -16.60 -28.76 -20.40
N GLY A 127 -17.82 -28.29 -20.11
CA GLY A 127 -19.06 -28.96 -20.46
C GLY A 127 -19.49 -28.68 -21.90
N THR A 128 -20.62 -29.33 -22.34
CA THR A 128 -21.26 -28.97 -23.60
C THR A 128 -21.99 -27.65 -23.43
N ILE A 129 -21.69 -26.66 -24.26
CA ILE A 129 -22.35 -25.35 -24.23
C ILE A 129 -23.86 -25.51 -24.47
N LYS A 130 -24.67 -25.17 -23.48
CA LYS A 130 -26.13 -25.21 -23.49
C LYS A 130 -26.76 -23.88 -23.15
N TYR A 131 -25.95 -22.87 -22.93
CA TYR A 131 -26.33 -21.58 -22.37
C TYR A 131 -25.98 -20.47 -23.35
N ASP A 132 -26.75 -19.40 -23.32
CA ASP A 132 -26.53 -18.22 -24.17
C ASP A 132 -25.32 -17.40 -23.67
N ASN A 133 -25.10 -17.42 -22.36
CA ASN A 133 -23.96 -16.71 -21.71
C ASN A 133 -23.43 -17.54 -20.55
N ILE A 134 -22.10 -17.49 -20.32
CA ILE A 134 -21.41 -18.18 -19.22
C ILE A 134 -20.35 -17.24 -18.69
N ILE A 135 -20.38 -16.93 -17.40
CA ILE A 135 -19.43 -16.02 -16.77
C ILE A 135 -18.75 -16.70 -15.56
N LEU A 136 -17.44 -16.77 -15.59
CA LEU A 136 -16.63 -17.36 -14.52
C LEU A 136 -16.70 -16.49 -13.26
N LEU A 137 -16.97 -17.13 -12.11
CA LEU A 137 -16.99 -16.45 -10.82
C LEU A 137 -15.57 -16.25 -10.25
N THR A 138 -15.44 -15.33 -9.30
CA THR A 138 -14.16 -14.98 -8.67
C THR A 138 -13.50 -16.11 -7.89
N ASP A 139 -14.25 -17.15 -7.51
CA ASP A 139 -13.72 -18.38 -6.91
C ASP A 139 -12.98 -19.28 -7.90
N ARG A 140 -13.11 -19.00 -9.21
CA ARG A 140 -12.54 -19.73 -10.36
C ARG A 140 -12.84 -21.23 -10.41
N LYS A 141 -13.96 -21.62 -9.82
CA LYS A 141 -14.46 -23.01 -9.78
C LYS A 141 -15.89 -23.13 -10.24
N HIS A 142 -16.60 -22.01 -10.29
CA HIS A 142 -18.00 -21.96 -10.67
C HIS A 142 -18.24 -20.89 -11.73
N PHE A 143 -19.32 -21.09 -12.50
CA PHE A 143 -19.86 -20.13 -13.44
C PHE A 143 -21.29 -19.76 -13.07
N ILE A 144 -21.70 -18.55 -13.44
CA ILE A 144 -23.10 -18.26 -13.71
C ILE A 144 -23.33 -18.51 -15.20
N ALA A 145 -24.25 -19.39 -15.49
CA ALA A 145 -24.73 -19.66 -16.84
C ALA A 145 -26.14 -19.09 -17.00
N ALA A 146 -26.39 -18.41 -18.10
CA ALA A 146 -27.63 -17.71 -18.36
C ALA A 146 -28.23 -18.06 -19.71
N ASN A 147 -29.55 -18.17 -19.75
CA ASN A 147 -30.34 -18.26 -20.98
C ASN A 147 -31.31 -17.08 -21.03
N TYR A 148 -31.31 -16.35 -22.13
CA TYR A 148 -32.26 -15.26 -22.33
C TYR A 148 -33.71 -15.80 -22.37
N VAL A 149 -34.60 -15.11 -21.68
CA VAL A 149 -36.01 -15.47 -21.63
C VAL A 149 -36.86 -14.42 -22.35
N LYS A 150 -36.80 -13.17 -21.96
CA LYS A 150 -37.61 -12.08 -22.50
C LYS A 150 -37.05 -10.72 -22.05
N THR A 151 -37.53 -9.64 -22.68
CA THR A 151 -37.34 -8.26 -22.17
C THR A 151 -38.63 -7.78 -21.52
N THR A 152 -38.54 -7.16 -20.35
CA THR A 152 -39.68 -6.58 -19.62
C THR A 152 -40.22 -5.31 -20.30
N SER A 153 -41.38 -4.82 -19.86
CA SER A 153 -41.96 -3.53 -20.29
C SER A 153 -41.04 -2.34 -19.98
N ASP A 154 -40.20 -2.45 -18.94
CA ASP A 154 -39.26 -1.43 -18.49
C ASP A 154 -37.89 -1.54 -19.19
N HIS A 155 -37.78 -2.37 -20.22
CA HIS A 155 -36.59 -2.62 -21.06
C HIS A 155 -35.46 -3.34 -20.32
N GLU A 156 -35.77 -4.10 -19.27
CA GLU A 156 -34.81 -4.98 -18.61
C GLU A 156 -34.87 -6.39 -19.19
N ASP A 157 -33.73 -7.01 -19.46
CA ASP A 157 -33.64 -8.39 -19.93
C ASP A 157 -33.79 -9.35 -18.75
N VAL A 158 -34.66 -10.36 -18.93
CA VAL A 158 -34.84 -11.48 -18.00
C VAL A 158 -34.07 -12.65 -18.52
N GLU A 159 -33.18 -13.18 -17.73
CA GLU A 159 -32.37 -14.36 -17.99
C GLU A 159 -32.69 -15.46 -16.98
N HIS A 160 -32.70 -16.71 -17.44
CA HIS A 160 -32.76 -17.85 -16.52
C HIS A 160 -31.34 -18.24 -16.10
N LEU A 161 -31.02 -18.08 -14.82
CA LEU A 161 -29.68 -18.22 -14.27
C LEU A 161 -29.46 -19.59 -13.61
N TYR A 162 -28.26 -20.12 -13.81
CA TYR A 162 -27.78 -21.34 -13.17
C TYR A 162 -26.39 -21.10 -12.54
N LEU A 163 -26.19 -21.57 -11.31
CA LEU A 163 -24.84 -21.75 -10.76
C LEU A 163 -24.35 -23.14 -11.17
N ILE A 164 -23.23 -23.22 -11.88
CA ILE A 164 -22.68 -24.46 -12.41
C ILE A 164 -21.21 -24.63 -12.05
N THR A 165 -20.72 -25.85 -12.00
CA THR A 165 -19.29 -26.17 -11.89
C THR A 165 -18.59 -26.05 -13.26
N LEU A 166 -17.24 -26.07 -13.27
CA LEU A 166 -16.45 -25.98 -14.51
C LEU A 166 -16.81 -27.06 -15.53
N ASP A 167 -17.21 -28.26 -15.10
CA ASP A 167 -17.66 -29.37 -15.96
C ASP A 167 -19.16 -29.31 -16.35
N GLY A 168 -19.84 -28.22 -16.03
CA GLY A 168 -21.21 -27.95 -16.41
C GLY A 168 -22.29 -28.63 -15.55
N LYS A 169 -21.91 -29.16 -14.40
CA LYS A 169 -22.90 -29.72 -13.46
C LYS A 169 -23.63 -28.58 -12.77
N ILE A 170 -24.94 -28.59 -12.82
CA ILE A 170 -25.80 -27.64 -12.13
C ILE A 170 -25.67 -27.85 -10.61
N VAL A 171 -25.16 -26.81 -9.92
CA VAL A 171 -25.15 -26.72 -8.46
C VAL A 171 -26.49 -26.19 -7.98
N LYS A 172 -27.00 -25.15 -8.65
CA LYS A 172 -28.28 -24.52 -8.33
C LYS A 172 -28.94 -23.98 -9.60
N ASP A 173 -30.20 -24.28 -9.77
CA ASP A 173 -31.11 -23.55 -10.65
C ASP A 173 -31.66 -22.36 -9.88
N ILE A 174 -31.26 -21.16 -10.31
CA ILE A 174 -31.61 -19.89 -9.60
C ILE A 174 -32.97 -19.38 -10.10
N GLY A 175 -33.30 -19.60 -11.37
CA GLY A 175 -34.54 -19.19 -11.97
C GLY A 175 -34.42 -17.90 -12.80
N GLU A 176 -35.57 -17.28 -13.11
CA GLU A 176 -35.66 -16.06 -13.93
C GLU A 176 -35.23 -14.84 -13.11
N CYS A 177 -34.25 -14.11 -13.62
CA CYS A 177 -33.63 -12.97 -12.96
C CYS A 177 -33.42 -11.83 -13.96
N THR A 178 -33.42 -10.59 -13.47
CA THR A 178 -33.06 -9.38 -14.24
C THR A 178 -31.63 -8.94 -14.01
N GLY A 179 -30.95 -9.53 -13.04
CA GLY A 179 -29.54 -9.21 -12.79
C GLY A 179 -28.92 -10.08 -11.70
N TRP A 180 -27.59 -10.04 -11.67
CA TRP A 180 -26.81 -10.72 -10.64
C TRP A 180 -25.45 -10.01 -10.45
N THR A 181 -24.85 -10.21 -9.27
CA THR A 181 -23.49 -9.72 -8.96
C THR A 181 -22.73 -10.78 -8.17
N ASN A 182 -21.44 -10.91 -8.45
CA ASN A 182 -20.54 -11.72 -7.64
C ASN A 182 -19.99 -10.85 -6.50
N GLU A 183 -20.56 -10.98 -5.31
CA GLU A 183 -20.26 -10.09 -4.18
C GLU A 183 -18.91 -10.39 -3.53
N ASN A 184 -18.54 -11.68 -3.52
CA ASN A 184 -17.22 -12.12 -3.04
C ASN A 184 -16.95 -13.54 -3.57
N ASN A 185 -15.79 -14.11 -3.24
CA ASN A 185 -15.38 -15.44 -3.70
C ASN A 185 -16.33 -16.60 -3.29
N SER A 186 -17.41 -16.33 -2.57
CA SER A 186 -18.26 -17.37 -1.98
C SER A 186 -19.76 -17.14 -2.17
N ILE A 187 -20.18 -15.99 -2.69
CA ILE A 187 -21.59 -15.58 -2.71
C ILE A 187 -21.93 -14.81 -3.98
N VAL A 188 -23.04 -15.20 -4.60
CA VAL A 188 -23.67 -14.46 -5.70
C VAL A 188 -24.99 -13.87 -5.21
N ARG A 189 -25.16 -12.57 -5.41
CA ARG A 189 -26.45 -11.87 -5.26
C ARG A 189 -27.18 -11.95 -6.59
N PHE A 190 -28.49 -12.19 -6.57
CA PHE A 190 -29.33 -12.19 -7.76
C PHE A 190 -30.63 -11.45 -7.51
N VAL A 191 -31.23 -10.90 -8.56
CA VAL A 191 -32.52 -10.22 -8.53
C VAL A 191 -33.51 -11.05 -9.34
N GLN A 192 -34.38 -11.78 -8.64
CA GLN A 192 -35.38 -12.64 -9.26
C GLN A 192 -36.57 -11.79 -9.73
N TYR A 193 -37.05 -12.11 -10.92
CA TYR A 193 -38.21 -11.48 -11.51
C TYR A 193 -39.46 -12.34 -11.26
N ASP A 194 -40.50 -11.78 -10.64
CA ASP A 194 -41.78 -12.45 -10.42
C ASP A 194 -42.95 -11.59 -10.94
N GLU A 195 -43.41 -11.88 -12.15
CA GLU A 195 -44.48 -11.19 -12.82
C GLU A 195 -45.85 -11.33 -12.12
N LYS A 196 -45.97 -12.25 -11.16
CA LYS A 196 -47.23 -12.51 -10.43
C LYS A 196 -47.35 -11.69 -9.14
N ASN A 197 -46.28 -11.08 -8.74
CA ASN A 197 -46.25 -10.22 -7.54
C ASN A 197 -46.51 -8.74 -7.93
N GLU A 198 -47.77 -8.33 -7.83
CA GLU A 198 -48.19 -6.97 -8.21
C GLU A 198 -47.58 -5.85 -7.30
N ASP A 199 -47.11 -6.22 -6.11
CA ASP A 199 -46.53 -5.27 -5.13
C ASP A 199 -45.02 -5.09 -5.28
N SER A 200 -44.31 -6.09 -5.81
CA SER A 200 -42.89 -6.02 -6.12
C SER A 200 -42.52 -7.05 -7.18
N TYR A 201 -42.15 -6.61 -8.37
CA TYR A 201 -41.70 -7.49 -9.47
C TYR A 201 -40.32 -8.08 -9.22
N TYR A 202 -39.55 -7.58 -8.24
CA TYR A 202 -38.16 -7.91 -8.03
C TYR A 202 -37.91 -8.39 -6.60
N ASN A 203 -37.35 -9.59 -6.47
CA ASN A 203 -36.92 -10.15 -5.18
C ASN A 203 -35.42 -10.37 -5.18
N THR A 204 -34.72 -9.82 -4.21
CA THR A 204 -33.28 -10.02 -4.06
C THR A 204 -33.01 -11.27 -3.25
N GLY A 205 -32.09 -12.12 -3.75
CA GLY A 205 -31.63 -13.30 -3.07
C GLY A 205 -30.11 -13.47 -3.15
N TYR A 206 -29.63 -14.42 -2.38
CA TYR A 206 -28.22 -14.81 -2.35
C TYR A 206 -28.07 -16.32 -2.47
N VAL A 207 -27.04 -16.75 -3.19
CA VAL A 207 -26.67 -18.16 -3.31
C VAL A 207 -25.18 -18.32 -3.02
N ASN A 208 -24.83 -19.32 -2.19
CA ASN A 208 -23.43 -19.68 -2.00
C ASN A 208 -22.98 -20.76 -2.97
N MET A 209 -21.68 -21.05 -3.03
CA MET A 209 -21.10 -22.02 -3.96
C MET A 209 -21.52 -23.48 -3.70
N ASP A 210 -22.16 -23.79 -2.58
CA ASP A 210 -22.81 -25.08 -2.30
C ASP A 210 -24.27 -25.14 -2.80
N GLY A 211 -24.78 -24.07 -3.42
CA GLY A 211 -26.15 -23.95 -3.91
C GLY A 211 -27.19 -23.67 -2.82
N LYS A 212 -26.78 -23.34 -1.60
CA LYS A 212 -27.72 -22.85 -0.59
C LYS A 212 -28.15 -21.44 -0.92
N THR A 213 -29.44 -21.18 -0.81
CA THR A 213 -30.03 -19.88 -1.09
C THR A 213 -30.69 -19.29 0.13
N ILE A 214 -30.63 -17.97 0.24
CA ILE A 214 -31.53 -17.16 1.04
C ILE A 214 -32.33 -16.33 0.05
N MET A 215 -33.61 -16.44 0.13
CA MET A 215 -34.56 -15.58 -0.55
C MET A 215 -35.85 -15.66 0.26
N GLU A 216 -36.29 -14.55 0.80
CA GLU A 216 -37.62 -14.43 1.39
C GLU A 216 -38.36 -13.41 0.54
N ASN A 217 -39.62 -13.68 0.22
CA ASN A 217 -40.43 -12.83 -0.65
C ASN A 217 -40.57 -11.44 0.01
N ASN A 218 -40.34 -10.38 -0.76
CA ASN A 218 -40.54 -8.97 -0.42
C ASN A 218 -39.41 -8.30 0.36
N TYR A 219 -38.14 -8.63 0.13
CA TYR A 219 -37.07 -7.78 0.61
C TYR A 219 -36.87 -6.56 -0.29
N ASP A 220 -37.31 -5.39 0.19
CA ASP A 220 -37.14 -4.11 -0.49
C ASP A 220 -35.69 -3.68 -0.57
N ASP A 221 -34.86 -4.16 0.36
CA ASP A 221 -33.43 -3.88 0.38
C ASP A 221 -32.62 -4.97 1.10
N SER A 222 -31.43 -5.23 0.60
CA SER A 222 -30.50 -6.18 1.21
C SER A 222 -29.06 -5.84 0.85
N ALA A 223 -28.12 -6.13 1.75
CA ALA A 223 -26.70 -5.90 1.52
C ALA A 223 -25.82 -6.98 2.17
N ILE A 224 -24.62 -7.20 1.59
CA ILE A 224 -23.56 -7.93 2.28
C ILE A 224 -22.74 -6.93 3.07
N ILE A 225 -22.60 -7.22 4.35
CA ILE A 225 -21.79 -6.46 5.28
C ILE A 225 -20.78 -7.38 5.97
N ASP A 226 -19.81 -6.81 6.65
CA ASP A 226 -18.77 -7.57 7.36
C ASP A 226 -19.30 -8.62 8.35
N LEU A 227 -20.53 -8.45 8.87
CA LEU A 227 -21.16 -9.36 9.81
C LEU A 227 -21.98 -10.47 9.17
N GLY A 228 -22.44 -10.29 7.97
CA GLY A 228 -23.35 -11.24 7.34
C GLY A 228 -24.11 -10.65 6.16
N ILE A 229 -25.24 -11.25 5.83
CA ILE A 229 -26.19 -10.71 4.86
C ILE A 229 -27.32 -10.06 5.68
N GLU A 230 -27.49 -8.78 5.50
CA GLU A 230 -28.64 -8.06 6.05
C GLU A 230 -29.77 -8.02 5.02
N MET A 231 -30.98 -8.27 5.50
CA MET A 231 -32.19 -8.25 4.70
C MET A 231 -33.30 -7.50 5.44
N TYR A 232 -33.96 -6.60 4.73
CA TYR A 232 -35.06 -5.78 5.22
C TYR A 232 -36.34 -6.22 4.56
N ASP A 233 -37.37 -6.43 5.37
CA ASP A 233 -38.75 -6.60 4.94
C ASP A 233 -39.59 -5.62 5.74
N ASN A 234 -40.70 -5.17 5.21
CA ASN A 234 -41.64 -4.15 5.69
C ASN A 234 -41.71 -3.85 7.20
N ASN A 235 -41.35 -4.76 8.09
CA ASN A 235 -41.31 -4.62 9.55
C ASN A 235 -40.28 -5.51 10.22
N GLU A 236 -39.31 -6.03 9.46
CA GLU A 236 -38.36 -6.98 9.99
C GLU A 236 -36.98 -6.75 9.39
N TYR A 237 -35.97 -6.56 10.25
CA TYR A 237 -34.56 -6.58 9.88
C TYR A 237 -33.98 -7.91 10.29
N THR A 238 -33.40 -8.66 9.34
CA THR A 238 -32.80 -9.97 9.60
C THR A 238 -31.35 -9.99 9.18
N LEU A 239 -30.48 -10.54 10.03
CA LEU A 239 -29.08 -10.77 9.74
C LEU A 239 -28.85 -12.29 9.60
N TYR A 240 -28.20 -12.69 8.49
CA TYR A 240 -27.81 -14.07 8.20
C TYR A 240 -26.29 -14.23 8.21
N ASP A 241 -25.80 -15.35 8.67
CA ASP A 241 -24.37 -15.72 8.62
C ASP A 241 -23.92 -15.97 7.18
N LEU A 242 -22.83 -15.33 6.77
CA LEU A 242 -22.28 -15.37 5.40
C LEU A 242 -21.94 -16.77 4.90
N SER A 243 -21.51 -17.68 5.77
CA SER A 243 -21.01 -18.98 5.38
C SER A 243 -22.07 -20.07 5.42
N THR A 244 -22.97 -19.98 6.40
CA THR A 244 -23.97 -21.02 6.66
C THR A 244 -25.36 -20.64 6.17
N PHE A 245 -25.61 -19.37 5.88
CA PHE A 245 -26.91 -18.80 5.57
C PHE A 245 -27.96 -19.05 6.67
N LYS A 246 -27.50 -19.26 7.89
CA LYS A 246 -28.39 -19.37 9.03
C LYS A 246 -28.72 -18.01 9.57
N LYS A 247 -29.98 -17.81 9.90
CA LYS A 247 -30.45 -16.62 10.59
C LYS A 247 -29.70 -16.46 11.93
N ILE A 248 -29.01 -15.34 12.10
CA ILE A 248 -28.27 -15.01 13.32
C ILE A 248 -29.26 -14.42 14.33
N TRP A 249 -29.99 -13.42 13.92
CA TRP A 249 -31.06 -12.80 14.70
C TRP A 249 -32.01 -12.01 13.81
N THR A 250 -33.16 -11.68 14.36
CA THR A 250 -34.19 -10.87 13.72
C THR A 250 -34.66 -9.80 14.68
N LEU A 251 -34.91 -8.60 14.18
CA LEU A 251 -35.53 -7.52 14.88
C LEU A 251 -36.85 -7.15 14.19
N LYS A 252 -37.97 -7.34 14.89
CA LYS A 252 -39.25 -6.81 14.44
C LYS A 252 -39.42 -5.39 14.94
N TYR A 253 -39.86 -4.49 14.09
CA TYR A 253 -40.18 -3.12 14.44
C TYR A 253 -41.60 -2.78 13.94
N THR A 254 -42.29 -1.91 14.66
CA THR A 254 -43.60 -1.42 14.24
C THR A 254 -43.37 -0.18 13.40
N SER A 255 -43.48 -0.27 12.07
CA SER A 255 -43.43 0.91 11.22
C SER A 255 -44.81 1.55 11.10
N ASN A 256 -44.89 2.87 11.26
CA ASN A 256 -45.78 3.68 10.45
C ASN A 256 -45.11 3.83 9.08
N GLU A 257 -45.81 3.91 7.99
CA GLU A 257 -45.37 3.84 6.59
C GLU A 257 -44.15 4.68 6.17
N ASP A 258 -43.59 5.52 7.08
CA ASP A 258 -42.48 6.43 6.84
C ASP A 258 -41.17 6.04 7.61
N GLU A 259 -41.10 4.94 8.38
CA GLU A 259 -39.97 4.62 9.25
C GLU A 259 -39.22 3.37 8.77
N LYS A 260 -38.44 3.50 7.69
CA LYS A 260 -37.40 2.50 7.33
C LYS A 260 -36.21 2.61 8.29
N CYS A 261 -35.45 1.53 8.46
CA CYS A 261 -34.13 1.58 9.12
C CYS A 261 -33.23 2.51 8.32
N GLU A 262 -33.12 3.78 8.71
CA GLU A 262 -32.48 4.80 7.87
C GLU A 262 -31.00 5.01 8.16
N GLU A 263 -30.46 4.56 9.29
CA GLU A 263 -29.08 4.84 9.62
C GLU A 263 -28.39 3.67 10.31
N TYR A 264 -27.35 3.13 9.70
CA TYR A 264 -26.42 2.21 10.35
C TYR A 264 -24.97 2.71 10.18
N VAL A 265 -24.15 2.34 11.14
CA VAL A 265 -22.73 2.65 11.17
C VAL A 265 -21.94 1.38 11.38
N ILE A 266 -21.03 1.08 10.45
CA ILE A 266 -20.17 -0.10 10.50
C ILE A 266 -18.77 0.32 10.93
N ASN A 267 -18.15 -0.46 11.82
CA ASN A 267 -16.74 -0.34 12.16
C ASN A 267 -16.11 -1.71 12.41
N ASP A 268 -14.82 -1.74 12.74
CA ASP A 268 -14.07 -2.98 12.95
C ASP A 268 -14.61 -3.89 14.04
N LYS A 269 -15.50 -3.40 14.92
CA LYS A 269 -16.05 -4.13 16.07
C LYS A 269 -17.47 -4.60 15.91
N GLY A 270 -18.26 -3.91 15.08
CA GLY A 270 -19.66 -4.25 14.90
C GLY A 270 -20.45 -3.22 14.15
N ILE A 271 -21.76 -3.39 14.17
CA ILE A 271 -22.72 -2.52 13.51
C ILE A 271 -23.56 -1.79 14.56
N TYR A 272 -23.78 -0.51 14.31
CA TYR A 272 -24.68 0.35 15.05
C TYR A 272 -25.83 0.76 14.13
N PHE A 273 -27.05 0.56 14.56
CA PHE A 273 -28.21 0.90 13.75
C PHE A 273 -29.38 1.40 14.60
N ASN A 274 -30.23 2.23 13.99
CA ASN A 274 -31.46 2.75 14.55
C ASN A 274 -32.62 2.32 13.68
N ILE A 275 -33.61 1.65 14.25
CA ILE A 275 -34.76 1.11 13.49
C ILE A 275 -36.05 1.84 13.82
N ASP A 276 -36.16 2.43 15.01
CA ASP A 276 -37.39 3.00 15.53
C ASP A 276 -37.31 4.50 15.82
N ASN A 277 -36.28 5.19 15.29
CA ASN A 277 -35.96 6.59 15.59
C ASN A 277 -35.83 6.94 17.09
N LYS A 278 -35.74 5.91 17.96
CA LYS A 278 -35.68 6.06 19.42
C LYS A 278 -34.44 5.39 20.02
N ASN A 279 -34.09 4.20 19.55
CA ASN A 279 -33.06 3.40 20.15
C ASN A 279 -31.96 3.04 19.16
N TRP A 280 -30.72 3.22 19.58
CA TRP A 280 -29.58 2.72 18.88
C TRP A 280 -29.21 1.33 19.38
N TYR A 281 -28.98 0.41 18.46
CA TYR A 281 -28.60 -0.96 18.72
C TYR A 281 -27.17 -1.19 18.21
N TYR A 282 -26.46 -2.08 18.89
CA TYR A 282 -25.14 -2.54 18.52
C TYR A 282 -25.11 -4.06 18.40
N VAL A 283 -24.55 -4.58 17.32
CA VAL A 283 -24.25 -6.00 17.13
C VAL A 283 -22.76 -6.19 17.04
N ASP A 284 -22.23 -6.99 17.95
CA ASP A 284 -20.81 -7.31 18.00
C ASP A 284 -20.41 -8.29 16.89
N LYS A 285 -19.38 -7.94 16.11
CA LYS A 285 -18.92 -8.69 14.94
C LYS A 285 -18.38 -10.11 15.26
N GLU A 286 -17.78 -10.31 16.45
CA GLU A 286 -17.22 -11.62 16.82
C GLU A 286 -18.25 -12.54 17.48
N THR A 287 -19.14 -11.97 18.26
CA THR A 287 -20.06 -12.73 19.11
C THR A 287 -21.48 -12.75 18.59
N HIS A 288 -21.82 -11.88 17.65
CA HIS A 288 -23.17 -11.63 17.11
C HIS A 288 -24.19 -11.29 18.21
N THR A 289 -23.73 -10.80 19.35
CA THR A 289 -24.64 -10.37 20.42
C THR A 289 -25.16 -8.96 20.16
N LYS A 290 -26.49 -8.82 20.22
CA LYS A 290 -27.17 -7.52 20.12
C LYS A 290 -27.36 -6.90 21.48
N LYS A 291 -27.12 -5.60 21.60
CA LYS A 291 -27.45 -4.79 22.77
C LYS A 291 -28.00 -3.42 22.36
N THR A 292 -28.84 -2.84 23.21
CA THR A 292 -29.24 -1.43 23.08
C THR A 292 -28.11 -0.56 23.60
N LEU A 293 -27.75 0.49 22.85
CA LEU A 293 -26.80 1.49 23.32
C LEU A 293 -27.48 2.41 24.31
N ALA A 294 -26.74 2.75 25.38
CA ALA A 294 -27.18 3.75 26.37
C ALA A 294 -26.88 5.17 25.86
N VAL A 295 -27.35 5.53 24.66
CA VAL A 295 -27.32 6.90 24.15
C VAL A 295 -28.54 7.65 24.64
N ASP A 296 -28.40 8.96 24.87
CA ASP A 296 -29.51 9.82 25.19
C ASP A 296 -30.53 9.75 24.03
N GLY A 297 -31.80 9.44 24.34
CA GLY A 297 -32.86 9.27 23.35
C GLY A 297 -33.14 10.49 22.46
N LYS A 298 -32.37 11.56 22.64
CA LYS A 298 -32.38 12.77 21.79
C LYS A 298 -31.42 12.70 20.60
N VAL A 299 -30.54 11.68 20.51
CA VAL A 299 -29.57 11.57 19.42
C VAL A 299 -30.27 11.03 18.19
N SER A 300 -30.41 11.85 17.18
CA SER A 300 -31.12 11.53 15.94
C SER A 300 -30.25 10.86 14.89
N ARG A 301 -28.91 11.03 14.95
CA ARG A 301 -27.96 10.55 13.97
C ARG A 301 -26.67 10.12 14.65
N LEU A 302 -26.09 8.99 14.22
CA LEU A 302 -24.83 8.46 14.71
C LEU A 302 -23.92 8.12 13.53
N GLN A 303 -22.64 8.49 13.59
CA GLN A 303 -21.64 8.14 12.58
C GLN A 303 -20.28 7.88 13.21
N THR A 304 -19.41 7.10 12.56
CA THR A 304 -18.06 6.88 13.04
C THR A 304 -17.19 8.11 12.82
N VAL A 305 -16.34 8.42 13.80
CA VAL A 305 -15.30 9.43 13.70
C VAL A 305 -14.00 8.87 14.32
N GLY A 306 -12.91 8.89 13.55
CA GLY A 306 -11.69 8.21 13.97
C GLY A 306 -11.85 6.69 14.14
N ASP A 307 -10.87 6.04 14.73
CA ASP A 307 -10.81 4.57 14.80
C ASP A 307 -11.76 3.94 15.84
N ASN A 308 -12.21 4.70 16.84
CA ASN A 308 -12.91 4.13 18.00
C ASN A 308 -13.94 5.05 18.64
N LEU A 309 -14.45 6.02 17.90
CA LEU A 309 -15.42 7.00 18.41
C LEU A 309 -16.63 7.09 17.48
N LEU A 310 -17.75 7.50 18.06
CA LEU A 310 -18.97 7.81 17.34
C LEU A 310 -19.34 9.26 17.59
N LEU A 311 -19.81 9.95 16.55
CA LEU A 311 -20.38 11.28 16.62
C LEU A 311 -21.90 11.16 16.50
N GLY A 312 -22.62 11.74 17.42
CA GLY A 312 -24.08 11.84 17.40
C GLY A 312 -24.56 13.28 17.48
N PHE A 313 -25.67 13.59 16.83
CA PHE A 313 -26.30 14.90 16.89
C PHE A 313 -27.63 14.81 17.63
N GLY A 314 -27.79 15.68 18.62
CA GLY A 314 -29.04 15.79 19.41
C GLY A 314 -29.59 17.21 19.40
N TYR A 315 -30.89 17.34 19.60
CA TYR A 315 -31.60 18.61 19.63
C TYR A 315 -32.18 18.83 21.02
N ASP A 316 -31.97 20.02 21.58
CA ASP A 316 -32.51 20.39 22.87
C ASP A 316 -32.99 21.85 22.80
N SER A 317 -34.31 22.02 22.63
CA SER A 317 -35.07 23.29 22.58
C SER A 317 -34.45 24.38 21.70
N ASP A 318 -33.41 25.08 22.16
CA ASP A 318 -32.77 26.24 21.51
C ASP A 318 -31.34 25.96 21.06
N LYS A 319 -30.88 24.69 21.11
CA LYS A 319 -29.50 24.32 20.79
C LYS A 319 -29.40 22.97 20.08
N ILE A 320 -28.39 22.86 19.26
CA ILE A 320 -27.93 21.58 18.67
C ILE A 320 -26.67 21.13 19.41
N ILE A 321 -26.59 19.87 19.69
CA ILE A 321 -25.51 19.29 20.49
C ILE A 321 -24.83 18.19 19.68
N ALA A 322 -23.52 18.30 19.51
CA ALA A 322 -22.70 17.22 19.00
C ALA A 322 -22.12 16.41 20.18
N TYR A 323 -22.37 15.12 20.20
CA TYR A 323 -21.86 14.19 21.21
C TYR A 323 -20.78 13.30 20.62
N ILE A 324 -19.67 13.13 21.31
CA ILE A 324 -18.68 12.10 21.01
C ILE A 324 -18.86 10.96 21.99
N PHE A 325 -19.07 9.76 21.47
CA PHE A 325 -19.23 8.54 22.25
C PHE A 325 -18.04 7.61 22.03
N ASP A 326 -17.73 6.78 23.01
CA ASP A 326 -16.93 5.58 22.77
C ASP A 326 -17.80 4.49 22.10
N LEU A 327 -17.16 3.42 21.65
CA LEU A 327 -17.86 2.30 21.01
C LEU A 327 -18.82 1.52 21.92
N ASN A 328 -18.92 1.85 23.20
CA ASN A 328 -19.91 1.29 24.13
C ASN A 328 -21.10 2.24 24.34
N GLY A 329 -21.11 3.40 23.65
CA GLY A 329 -22.16 4.42 23.78
C GLY A 329 -22.00 5.37 24.97
N ASN A 330 -20.82 5.41 25.63
CA ASN A 330 -20.58 6.36 26.72
C ASN A 330 -20.13 7.71 26.12
N ILE A 331 -20.71 8.81 26.62
CA ILE A 331 -20.34 10.15 26.21
C ILE A 331 -18.92 10.49 26.68
N LYS A 332 -18.05 10.85 25.74
CA LYS A 332 -16.68 11.31 25.97
C LYS A 332 -16.60 12.82 25.99
N ASN A 333 -17.23 13.47 25.00
CA ASN A 333 -17.25 14.91 24.84
C ASN A 333 -18.62 15.38 24.36
N LYS A 334 -18.93 16.66 24.64
CA LYS A 334 -20.17 17.29 24.29
C LYS A 334 -19.89 18.72 23.82
N PHE A 335 -20.39 19.09 22.66
CA PHE A 335 -20.25 20.43 22.09
C PHE A 335 -21.64 21.04 21.86
N GLU A 336 -21.94 22.13 22.56
CA GLU A 336 -23.24 22.80 22.49
C GLU A 336 -23.16 24.04 21.62
N TYR A 337 -24.11 24.15 20.69
CA TYR A 337 -24.28 25.28 19.79
C TYR A 337 -25.66 25.87 19.99
N LYS A 338 -25.70 27.14 20.41
CA LYS A 338 -26.95 27.91 20.57
C LYS A 338 -27.20 28.79 19.38
N ASP A 339 -28.46 29.06 19.12
CA ASP A 339 -28.91 29.98 18.06
C ASP A 339 -28.33 29.58 16.68
N VAL A 340 -28.28 28.29 16.41
CA VAL A 340 -27.81 27.71 15.13
C VAL A 340 -28.98 26.97 14.47
N ASN A 341 -29.10 27.13 13.14
CA ASN A 341 -30.13 26.46 12.37
C ASN A 341 -29.77 25.05 11.95
N TYR A 342 -28.46 24.76 11.88
CA TYR A 342 -27.94 23.48 11.42
C TYR A 342 -26.54 23.20 12.01
N LEU A 343 -26.26 21.95 12.26
CA LEU A 343 -24.93 21.46 12.69
C LEU A 343 -24.64 20.14 12.00
N ALA A 344 -23.49 19.99 11.36
CA ALA A 344 -23.04 18.77 10.72
C ALA A 344 -21.54 18.56 10.92
N ASN A 345 -21.11 17.34 10.72
CA ASN A 345 -19.69 17.02 10.57
C ASN A 345 -19.23 17.37 9.16
N ASP A 346 -18.15 18.11 9.08
CA ASP A 346 -17.49 18.46 7.83
C ASP A 346 -16.14 17.72 7.83
N ILE A 347 -16.19 16.43 7.45
CA ILE A 347 -15.02 15.54 7.58
C ILE A 347 -13.98 15.88 6.52
N ASN A 348 -12.83 16.33 6.95
CA ASN A 348 -11.64 16.47 6.11
C ASN A 348 -10.35 15.98 6.83
N ASP A 349 -10.45 15.05 7.79
CA ASP A 349 -9.30 14.48 8.46
C ASP A 349 -9.20 12.97 8.21
N SER A 350 -8.28 12.57 7.33
CA SER A 350 -8.01 11.17 7.01
C SER A 350 -7.46 10.35 8.17
N ASN A 351 -6.98 11.00 9.24
CA ASN A 351 -6.36 10.34 10.39
C ASN A 351 -7.28 10.23 11.62
N GLY A 352 -8.51 10.73 11.53
CA GLY A 352 -9.51 10.65 12.61
C GLY A 352 -9.11 11.33 13.91
N LYS A 353 -8.28 12.39 13.86
CA LYS A 353 -7.80 13.14 15.03
C LYS A 353 -8.55 14.43 15.26
N ILE A 354 -9.06 15.03 14.19
CA ILE A 354 -9.72 16.31 14.20
C ILE A 354 -11.19 16.13 13.84
N LEU A 355 -12.05 16.77 14.61
CA LEU A 355 -13.45 16.91 14.30
C LEU A 355 -13.72 18.34 13.83
N THR A 356 -14.21 18.52 12.63
CA THR A 356 -14.72 19.79 12.13
C THR A 356 -16.24 19.78 12.17
N LEU A 357 -16.80 20.82 12.76
CA LEU A 357 -18.25 21.02 12.86
C LEU A 357 -18.67 22.28 12.11
N ARG A 358 -19.46 22.09 11.05
CA ARG A 358 -20.03 23.16 10.24
C ARG A 358 -21.41 23.54 10.79
N TYR A 359 -21.68 24.82 10.93
CA TYR A 359 -22.97 25.34 11.43
C TYR A 359 -23.40 26.63 10.74
N TYR A 360 -24.70 26.86 10.75
CA TYR A 360 -25.34 28.04 10.17
C TYR A 360 -26.03 28.86 11.24
N THR A 361 -25.91 30.18 11.15
CA THR A 361 -26.56 31.16 12.05
C THR A 361 -27.41 32.13 11.27
N ASP A 362 -28.23 32.93 11.96
CA ASP A 362 -29.00 34.01 11.41
C ASP A 362 -29.90 33.63 10.20
N ASP A 363 -30.73 32.62 10.38
CA ASP A 363 -31.62 32.08 9.34
C ASP A 363 -30.88 31.69 8.06
N TRP A 364 -29.79 30.89 8.23
CA TRP A 364 -28.95 30.35 7.14
C TRP A 364 -28.08 31.38 6.41
N LYS A 365 -27.90 32.60 6.97
CA LYS A 365 -27.14 33.67 6.30
C LYS A 365 -25.64 33.54 6.47
N ASN A 366 -25.21 33.02 7.60
CA ASN A 366 -23.79 32.93 7.93
C ASN A 366 -23.41 31.47 8.22
N GLU A 367 -22.39 31.02 7.53
CA GLU A 367 -21.81 29.68 7.62
C GLU A 367 -20.45 29.75 8.30
N TYR A 368 -20.22 28.86 9.28
CA TYR A 368 -18.98 28.76 10.01
C TYR A 368 -18.60 27.34 10.28
N VAL A 369 -17.29 27.13 10.47
CA VAL A 369 -16.68 25.85 10.86
C VAL A 369 -15.84 26.04 12.11
N ASP A 370 -15.98 25.13 13.06
CA ASP A 370 -15.11 24.99 14.24
C ASP A 370 -14.33 23.67 14.12
N ALA A 371 -13.09 23.63 14.63
CA ALA A 371 -12.27 22.42 14.68
C ALA A 371 -11.91 22.03 16.12
N TYR A 372 -11.99 20.74 16.43
CA TYR A 372 -11.73 20.17 17.73
C TYR A 372 -10.72 19.01 17.66
N ASP A 373 -9.86 18.89 18.64
CA ASP A 373 -9.05 17.69 18.87
C ASP A 373 -9.95 16.59 19.46
N LEU A 374 -10.14 15.50 18.73
CA LEU A 374 -11.00 14.39 19.14
C LEU A 374 -10.54 13.67 20.42
N SER A 375 -9.23 13.64 20.67
CA SER A 375 -8.67 12.95 21.85
C SER A 375 -8.91 13.69 23.15
N THR A 376 -8.88 15.02 23.07
CA THR A 376 -8.99 15.92 24.25
C THR A 376 -10.32 16.65 24.34
N GLY A 377 -11.07 16.73 23.23
CA GLY A 377 -12.27 17.58 23.12
C GLY A 377 -11.95 19.09 23.10
N LYS A 378 -10.68 19.46 22.98
CA LYS A 378 -10.27 20.88 22.96
C LYS A 378 -10.62 21.49 21.62
N LYS A 379 -11.26 22.67 21.65
CA LYS A 379 -11.46 23.50 20.47
C LYS A 379 -10.11 24.08 20.01
N ILE A 380 -9.72 23.80 18.74
CA ILE A 380 -8.49 24.28 18.11
C ILE A 380 -8.77 25.58 17.34
N LEU A 381 -9.79 25.55 16.49
CA LEU A 381 -10.20 26.69 15.66
C LEU A 381 -11.68 27.03 15.90
N GLN A 382 -12.02 28.29 15.77
CA GLN A 382 -13.38 28.77 15.98
C GLN A 382 -13.78 29.82 14.96
N LYS A 383 -14.97 29.64 14.38
CA LYS A 383 -15.67 30.63 13.55
C LYS A 383 -14.86 31.06 12.32
N TYR A 384 -14.38 30.06 11.58
CA TYR A 384 -13.86 30.21 10.22
C TYR A 384 -14.97 29.92 9.21
N ASN A 385 -14.83 30.42 7.99
CA ASN A 385 -15.81 30.14 6.93
C ASN A 385 -15.51 28.77 6.29
N ASP A 386 -14.24 28.35 6.28
CA ASP A 386 -13.83 27.02 5.84
C ASP A 386 -12.56 26.57 6.56
N ILE A 387 -12.41 25.26 6.79
CA ILE A 387 -11.23 24.65 7.41
C ILE A 387 -10.91 23.36 6.67
N ASN A 388 -9.68 23.24 6.17
CA ASN A 388 -9.19 22.05 5.51
C ASN A 388 -7.91 21.53 6.21
N THR A 389 -7.80 20.21 6.39
CA THR A 389 -6.65 19.54 6.98
C THR A 389 -6.62 18.06 6.56
N ASP A 390 -5.46 17.51 6.30
CA ASP A 390 -5.27 16.09 5.96
C ASP A 390 -4.86 15.24 7.17
N ASP A 391 -4.08 15.81 8.10
CA ASP A 391 -3.47 15.04 9.19
C ASP A 391 -3.63 15.68 10.58
N GLY A 392 -4.33 16.80 10.67
CA GLY A 392 -4.51 17.56 11.91
C GLY A 392 -3.26 18.26 12.41
N LYS A 393 -2.14 18.24 11.68
CA LYS A 393 -0.93 19.00 12.02
C LYS A 393 -0.97 20.42 11.48
N TRP A 394 -1.54 20.56 10.27
CA TRP A 394 -1.63 21.79 9.53
C TRP A 394 -3.07 22.01 9.06
N PHE A 395 -3.52 23.26 9.11
CA PHE A 395 -4.82 23.68 8.64
C PHE A 395 -4.66 24.80 7.62
N ILE A 396 -5.45 24.75 6.56
CA ILE A 396 -5.77 25.90 5.72
C ILE A 396 -7.16 26.34 6.11
N ALA A 397 -7.26 27.50 6.73
CA ALA A 397 -8.53 28.03 7.22
C ALA A 397 -8.86 29.36 6.54
N GLN A 398 -10.10 29.49 6.04
CA GLN A 398 -10.60 30.68 5.38
C GLN A 398 -11.40 31.52 6.37
N LYS A 399 -11.12 32.82 6.39
CA LYS A 399 -11.91 33.83 7.12
C LYS A 399 -12.02 35.11 6.31
N ASP A 400 -13.24 35.55 6.05
CA ASP A 400 -13.51 36.77 5.32
C ASP A 400 -12.78 36.90 3.97
N GLY A 401 -12.76 35.79 3.20
CA GLY A 401 -12.07 35.66 1.91
C GLY A 401 -10.56 35.68 1.97
N THR A 402 -9.96 35.44 3.13
CA THR A 402 -8.51 35.35 3.32
C THR A 402 -8.15 33.98 3.88
N LEU A 403 -7.16 33.33 3.30
CA LEU A 403 -6.64 32.05 3.72
C LEU A 403 -5.46 32.21 4.67
N TYR A 404 -5.43 31.38 5.69
CA TYR A 404 -4.40 31.30 6.72
C TYR A 404 -3.85 29.89 6.81
N LEU A 405 -2.53 29.80 7.00
CA LEU A 405 -1.83 28.57 7.37
C LEU A 405 -1.70 28.51 8.89
N ILE A 406 -2.27 27.48 9.49
CA ILE A 406 -2.42 27.36 10.94
C ILE A 406 -1.80 26.02 11.38
N ASN A 407 -1.12 26.00 12.51
CA ASN A 407 -0.52 24.78 13.08
C ASN A 407 -1.54 24.02 13.97
N SER A 408 -1.16 22.82 14.44
CA SER A 408 -1.98 21.95 15.31
C SER A 408 -2.38 22.57 16.65
N ASN A 409 -1.72 23.67 17.10
CA ASN A 409 -2.08 24.38 18.31
C ASN A 409 -3.17 25.45 18.07
N GLY A 410 -3.54 25.70 16.81
CA GLY A 410 -4.46 26.78 16.41
C GLY A 410 -3.77 28.13 16.20
N GLU A 411 -2.42 28.15 16.11
CA GLU A 411 -1.65 29.38 15.89
C GLU A 411 -1.55 29.68 14.40
N ASN A 412 -1.95 30.89 14.01
CA ASN A 412 -1.75 31.40 12.66
C ASN A 412 -0.27 31.65 12.41
N ILE A 413 0.37 30.86 11.56
CA ILE A 413 1.79 30.95 11.24
C ILE A 413 2.06 31.73 9.94
N ALA A 414 1.09 31.83 9.04
CA ALA A 414 1.20 32.63 7.82
C ALA A 414 -0.16 33.02 7.25
N THR A 415 -0.23 34.23 6.69
CA THR A 415 -1.33 34.63 5.79
C THR A 415 -0.96 34.25 4.37
N ILE A 416 -1.76 33.40 3.73
CA ILE A 416 -1.50 32.89 2.39
C ILE A 416 -1.89 33.92 1.32
N GLY A 417 -3.13 34.44 1.43
CA GLY A 417 -3.67 35.40 0.48
C GLY A 417 -5.19 35.31 0.34
N LYS A 418 -5.73 35.91 -0.70
CA LYS A 418 -7.17 35.79 -1.04
C LYS A 418 -7.42 34.43 -1.67
N GLY A 419 -8.52 33.79 -1.27
CA GLY A 419 -8.96 32.51 -1.75
C GLY A 419 -10.07 31.92 -0.89
N ASP A 420 -10.66 30.83 -1.34
CA ASP A 420 -11.79 30.21 -0.65
C ASP A 420 -11.41 28.91 0.04
N TYR A 421 -10.53 28.09 -0.56
CA TYR A 421 -10.02 26.87 0.07
C TYR A 421 -8.60 26.54 -0.39
N GLY A 422 -7.94 25.62 0.31
CA GLY A 422 -6.60 25.15 -0.04
C GLY A 422 -6.20 23.86 0.63
N TYR A 423 -5.07 23.34 0.18
CA TYR A 423 -4.47 22.10 0.69
C TYR A 423 -3.04 22.36 1.12
N VAL A 424 -2.60 21.66 2.15
CA VAL A 424 -1.21 21.69 2.62
C VAL A 424 -0.64 20.28 2.61
N ASN A 425 0.55 20.14 1.99
CA ASN A 425 1.32 18.89 1.99
C ASN A 425 2.64 19.12 2.73
N GLU A 426 2.93 18.28 3.73
CA GLU A 426 4.16 18.35 4.53
C GLU A 426 5.26 17.45 3.93
N VAL A 427 6.40 18.04 3.61
CA VAL A 427 7.59 17.35 3.10
C VAL A 427 8.79 17.65 4.00
N GLY A 428 8.93 16.89 5.08
CA GLY A 428 9.96 17.10 6.08
C GLY A 428 9.78 18.41 6.85
N GLN A 429 10.66 19.40 6.66
CA GLN A 429 10.54 20.72 7.25
C GLN A 429 9.88 21.76 6.33
N PHE A 430 9.34 21.31 5.21
CA PHE A 430 8.73 22.16 4.19
C PHE A 430 7.25 21.87 4.04
N LEU A 431 6.51 22.89 3.64
CA LEU A 431 5.07 22.80 3.36
C LEU A 431 4.82 23.31 1.95
N SER A 432 4.09 22.54 1.16
CA SER A 432 3.51 22.98 -0.10
C SER A 432 2.06 23.37 0.14
N VAL A 433 1.71 24.63 -0.10
CA VAL A 433 0.37 25.16 0.12
C VAL A 433 -0.23 25.55 -1.23
N ARG A 434 -1.27 24.85 -1.64
CA ARG A 434 -2.00 25.06 -2.88
C ARG A 434 -3.38 25.60 -2.58
N PHE A 435 -3.86 26.64 -3.30
CA PHE A 435 -5.11 27.30 -2.98
C PHE A 435 -5.90 27.78 -4.22
N PHE A 436 -7.21 27.91 -4.03
CA PHE A 436 -8.22 28.05 -5.09
C PHE A 436 -9.35 29.00 -4.69
N THR A 437 -10.12 29.40 -5.69
CA THR A 437 -11.47 29.99 -5.50
C THR A 437 -12.52 28.89 -5.35
N SER A 438 -13.72 29.24 -4.91
CA SER A 438 -14.86 28.33 -4.70
C SER A 438 -15.33 27.61 -5.97
N ASP A 439 -15.12 28.23 -7.15
CA ASP A 439 -15.39 27.62 -8.46
C ASP A 439 -14.23 26.73 -8.97
N GLY A 440 -13.21 26.48 -8.13
CA GLY A 440 -12.09 25.61 -8.45
C GLY A 440 -10.97 26.25 -9.25
N LYS A 441 -11.00 27.57 -9.47
CA LYS A 441 -9.92 28.25 -10.18
C LYS A 441 -8.65 28.28 -9.31
N TYR A 442 -7.57 27.79 -9.88
CA TYR A 442 -6.25 27.82 -9.25
C TYR A 442 -5.74 29.24 -9.05
N LEU A 443 -5.24 29.55 -7.87
CA LEU A 443 -4.70 30.86 -7.49
C LEU A 443 -3.20 30.84 -7.23
N GLY A 444 -2.63 29.72 -6.76
CA GLY A 444 -1.20 29.61 -6.51
C GLY A 444 -0.80 28.36 -5.73
N THR A 445 0.50 28.05 -5.79
CA THR A 445 1.14 27.08 -4.90
C THR A 445 2.41 27.70 -4.34
N TYR A 446 2.49 27.78 -3.01
CA TYR A 446 3.64 28.37 -2.33
C TYR A 446 4.35 27.34 -1.47
N ALA A 447 5.67 27.37 -1.52
CA ALA A 447 6.50 26.65 -0.56
C ALA A 447 6.73 27.50 0.69
N TYR A 448 6.50 26.91 1.85
CA TYR A 448 6.81 27.46 3.16
C TYR A 448 7.77 26.55 3.90
N ASN A 449 8.52 27.09 4.86
CA ASN A 449 9.07 26.23 5.90
C ASN A 449 8.03 26.01 7.02
N ASN A 450 8.29 25.05 7.91
CA ASN A 450 7.39 24.71 9.01
C ASN A 450 7.27 25.78 10.12
N LYS A 451 7.95 26.92 9.95
CA LYS A 451 7.82 28.12 10.81
C LYS A 451 6.96 29.20 10.16
N GLY A 452 6.39 28.93 8.99
CA GLY A 452 5.50 29.86 8.28
C GLY A 452 6.21 30.89 7.40
N LYS A 453 7.54 30.80 7.22
CA LYS A 453 8.22 31.66 6.24
C LYS A 453 7.92 31.17 4.83
N LYS A 454 7.32 32.03 4.00
CA LYS A 454 7.19 31.77 2.56
C LYS A 454 8.56 31.78 1.92
N LEU A 455 8.90 30.68 1.22
CA LEU A 455 10.19 30.48 0.58
C LEU A 455 10.14 30.90 -0.90
N MET A 456 9.12 30.45 -1.62
CA MET A 456 8.94 30.77 -3.04
C MET A 456 7.53 30.46 -3.54
N ASP A 457 7.20 30.98 -4.71
CA ASP A 457 6.08 30.53 -5.54
C ASP A 457 6.58 29.40 -6.43
N ILE A 458 5.93 28.23 -6.34
CA ILE A 458 6.38 27.07 -7.09
C ILE A 458 5.50 26.77 -8.32
N GLY A 459 4.33 27.43 -8.46
CA GLY A 459 3.43 27.28 -9.60
C GLY A 459 2.51 26.06 -9.51
N ASP A 460 1.65 25.91 -10.52
CA ASP A 460 0.56 24.91 -10.50
C ASP A 460 1.06 23.48 -10.58
N GLN A 461 1.87 23.19 -11.58
CA GLN A 461 2.46 21.86 -11.80
C GLN A 461 3.85 21.83 -11.17
N SER A 462 3.91 21.52 -9.88
CA SER A 462 5.19 21.49 -9.15
C SER A 462 5.10 20.59 -7.93
N ASP A 463 6.21 19.91 -7.64
CA ASP A 463 6.35 19.02 -6.49
C ASP A 463 7.49 19.45 -5.58
N LEU A 464 7.33 19.13 -4.30
CA LEU A 464 8.39 19.12 -3.30
C LEU A 464 8.74 17.67 -2.99
N GLU A 465 10.02 17.32 -3.13
CA GLU A 465 10.48 15.96 -2.91
C GLU A 465 11.53 15.91 -1.80
N LYS A 466 11.31 15.01 -0.84
CA LYS A 466 12.17 14.86 0.33
C LYS A 466 13.52 14.25 -0.03
N ILE A 467 14.59 14.89 0.45
CA ILE A 467 15.97 14.39 0.39
C ILE A 467 16.31 13.68 1.70
N ASP A 468 16.56 12.35 1.68
CA ASP A 468 16.76 11.50 2.87
C ASP A 468 17.93 11.93 3.75
N PHE A 469 18.99 12.41 3.14
CA PHE A 469 20.26 12.77 3.79
C PHE A 469 20.42 14.26 4.12
N ALA A 470 19.40 15.09 3.83
CA ALA A 470 19.42 16.52 4.06
C ALA A 470 18.04 17.03 4.48
N ASN A 471 17.67 16.84 5.76
CA ASN A 471 16.35 17.21 6.29
C ASN A 471 16.03 18.70 6.22
N ASP A 472 17.03 19.56 6.08
CA ASP A 472 16.92 21.01 5.95
C ASP A 472 16.94 21.48 4.49
N CYS A 473 16.81 20.55 3.54
CA CYS A 473 16.76 20.83 2.11
C CYS A 473 15.65 20.03 1.43
N VAL A 474 15.13 20.55 0.33
CA VAL A 474 14.09 19.92 -0.49
C VAL A 474 14.38 20.12 -1.97
N LEU A 475 14.05 19.15 -2.81
CA LEU A 475 13.99 19.32 -4.25
C LEU A 475 12.65 19.95 -4.64
N VAL A 476 12.70 21.02 -5.40
CA VAL A 476 11.56 21.64 -6.06
C VAL A 476 11.61 21.28 -7.53
N THR A 477 10.60 20.53 -8.00
CA THR A 477 10.43 20.22 -9.42
C THR A 477 9.29 21.07 -9.98
N LYS A 478 9.57 21.88 -10.99
CA LYS A 478 8.56 22.68 -11.71
C LYS A 478 8.37 22.10 -13.10
N TYR A 479 7.19 21.54 -13.35
CA TYR A 479 6.81 21.01 -14.66
C TYR A 479 6.31 22.13 -15.57
N GLY A 480 6.59 22.07 -16.85
CA GLY A 480 6.20 23.04 -17.88
C GLY A 480 6.73 22.62 -19.22
N GLU A 481 6.74 23.52 -20.22
CA GLU A 481 7.37 23.25 -21.53
C GLU A 481 8.82 22.78 -21.36
N LYS A 482 9.50 23.28 -20.36
CA LYS A 482 10.81 22.80 -19.88
C LYS A 482 10.74 22.61 -18.38
N THR A 483 10.86 21.37 -17.94
CA THR A 483 10.96 21.05 -16.53
C THR A 483 12.23 21.67 -15.93
N SER A 484 12.12 22.23 -14.74
CA SER A 484 13.26 22.76 -13.99
C SER A 484 13.31 22.19 -12.59
N TYR A 485 14.51 21.99 -12.09
CA TYR A 485 14.84 21.37 -10.82
C TYR A 485 15.65 22.33 -9.98
N GLU A 486 15.30 22.48 -8.70
CA GLU A 486 16.01 23.37 -7.79
C GLU A 486 16.06 22.79 -6.39
N ILE A 487 17.23 22.68 -5.78
CA ILE A 487 17.38 22.36 -4.36
C ILE A 487 17.44 23.67 -3.58
N ILE A 488 16.51 23.82 -2.64
CA ILE A 488 16.46 24.94 -1.71
C ILE A 488 16.63 24.48 -0.27
N ASP A 489 17.11 25.34 0.59
CA ASP A 489 17.16 25.10 2.03
C ASP A 489 15.92 25.68 2.75
N VAL A 490 15.82 25.43 4.08
CA VAL A 490 14.71 25.90 4.94
C VAL A 490 14.59 27.44 5.01
N ASP A 491 15.60 28.17 4.56
CA ASP A 491 15.58 29.63 4.46
C ASP A 491 15.20 30.12 3.05
N GLY A 492 15.01 29.20 2.10
CA GLY A 492 14.69 29.47 0.70
C GLY A 492 15.91 29.81 -0.16
N THR A 493 17.12 29.54 0.37
CA THR A 493 18.35 29.76 -0.38
C THR A 493 18.49 28.67 -1.45
N SER A 494 18.66 29.06 -2.71
CA SER A 494 18.97 28.16 -3.81
C SER A 494 20.37 27.59 -3.69
N ILE A 495 20.50 26.27 -3.64
CA ILE A 495 21.78 25.57 -3.56
C ILE A 495 22.26 25.20 -4.96
N ILE A 496 21.34 24.64 -5.76
CA ILE A 496 21.60 24.24 -7.15
C ILE A 496 20.28 24.28 -7.92
N LYS A 497 20.37 24.74 -9.17
CA LYS A 497 19.26 24.84 -10.10
C LYS A 497 19.67 24.37 -11.49
N GLY A 498 18.76 23.72 -12.21
CA GLY A 498 19.02 23.25 -13.55
C GLY A 498 17.79 22.74 -14.28
N THR A 499 18.05 22.16 -15.46
CA THR A 499 17.00 21.72 -16.41
C THR A 499 16.97 20.20 -16.60
N ASP A 500 17.90 19.49 -15.95
CA ASP A 500 17.95 18.02 -16.00
C ASP A 500 18.37 17.50 -14.63
N CYS A 501 17.84 16.33 -14.24
CA CYS A 501 18.03 15.78 -12.92
C CYS A 501 18.21 14.26 -12.99
N ALA A 502 19.16 13.76 -12.24
CA ALA A 502 19.35 12.34 -11.99
C ALA A 502 19.15 12.07 -10.49
N THR A 503 18.32 11.11 -10.16
CA THR A 503 18.03 10.72 -8.76
C THR A 503 18.16 9.22 -8.57
N ASP A 504 18.49 8.82 -7.35
CA ASP A 504 18.28 7.47 -6.83
C ASP A 504 17.31 7.61 -5.66
N SER A 505 16.23 6.86 -5.66
CA SER A 505 15.15 7.01 -4.70
C SER A 505 14.78 5.66 -4.11
N LYS A 506 14.19 5.66 -2.92
CA LYS A 506 13.66 4.47 -2.26
C LYS A 506 12.24 4.71 -1.76
N LEU A 507 11.43 3.67 -1.80
CA LEU A 507 10.11 3.67 -1.19
C LEU A 507 10.25 3.50 0.34
N THR A 508 9.52 4.29 1.11
CA THR A 508 9.46 4.16 2.57
C THR A 508 8.38 3.14 2.97
N SER A 509 8.34 2.80 4.27
CA SER A 509 7.27 1.97 4.84
C SER A 509 5.88 2.60 4.77
N ASP A 510 5.81 3.91 4.53
CA ASP A 510 4.59 4.70 4.45
C ASP A 510 4.27 5.07 2.99
N ASP A 511 4.75 4.24 2.05
CA ASP A 511 4.57 4.33 0.59
C ASP A 511 4.99 5.67 -0.05
N MET A 512 5.92 6.39 0.59
CA MET A 512 6.48 7.63 0.05
C MET A 512 7.85 7.41 -0.60
N TRP A 513 8.06 7.96 -1.79
CA TRP A 513 9.36 8.01 -2.44
C TRP A 513 10.23 9.10 -1.79
N ILE A 514 11.45 8.74 -1.42
CA ILE A 514 12.44 9.69 -0.91
C ILE A 514 13.74 9.59 -1.67
N ILE A 515 14.35 10.73 -1.97
CA ILE A 515 15.59 10.82 -2.74
C ILE A 515 16.77 10.43 -1.85
N THR A 516 17.53 9.43 -2.29
CA THR A 516 18.74 8.97 -1.59
C THR A 516 20.02 9.50 -2.22
N LYS A 517 19.97 9.90 -3.49
CA LYS A 517 21.06 10.56 -4.22
C LYS A 517 20.49 11.48 -5.27
N ILE A 518 21.16 12.58 -5.56
CA ILE A 518 20.69 13.54 -6.54
C ILE A 518 21.86 14.29 -7.21
N ALA A 519 21.76 14.49 -8.49
CA ALA A 519 22.57 15.40 -9.28
C ALA A 519 21.70 16.21 -10.23
N ILE A 520 22.00 17.49 -10.38
CA ILE A 520 21.29 18.42 -11.25
C ILE A 520 22.27 18.98 -12.29
N LYS A 521 21.84 19.07 -13.53
CA LYS A 521 22.58 19.67 -14.64
C LYS A 521 22.30 21.16 -14.68
N ASP A 522 23.32 21.96 -14.40
CA ASP A 522 23.20 23.42 -14.33
C ASP A 522 23.13 24.06 -15.75
N SER A 523 22.92 25.37 -15.79
CA SER A 523 22.86 26.16 -17.05
C SER A 523 24.12 26.12 -17.89
N ASN A 524 25.25 25.73 -17.31
CA ASN A 524 26.55 25.58 -18.00
C ASN A 524 26.80 24.15 -18.50
N ASN A 525 25.74 23.29 -18.50
CA ASN A 525 25.80 21.87 -18.86
C ASN A 525 26.69 21.01 -17.93
N ASN A 526 26.99 21.46 -16.71
CA ASN A 526 27.71 20.65 -15.73
C ASN A 526 26.76 19.98 -14.78
N TRP A 527 26.96 18.68 -14.60
CA TRP A 527 26.28 17.93 -13.57
C TRP A 527 26.90 18.18 -12.19
N LYS A 528 26.08 18.58 -11.25
CA LYS A 528 26.48 18.81 -9.86
C LYS A 528 25.72 17.87 -8.94
N MET A 529 26.45 17.04 -8.22
CA MET A 529 25.88 16.15 -7.21
C MET A 529 25.75 16.89 -5.88
N PHE A 530 24.57 16.83 -5.28
CA PHE A 530 24.34 17.36 -3.94
C PHE A 530 24.70 16.29 -2.90
N THR A 531 25.59 16.63 -1.97
CA THR A 531 26.10 15.68 -0.96
C THR A 531 25.44 15.82 0.40
N GLY A 532 24.64 16.85 0.61
CA GLY A 532 23.96 17.16 1.88
C GLY A 532 24.87 17.69 2.98
N LYS A 533 26.15 17.32 2.99
CA LYS A 533 27.11 17.77 3.99
C LYS A 533 27.41 19.27 3.81
N ASN A 534 27.03 20.08 4.80
CA ASN A 534 27.17 21.54 4.74
C ASN A 534 26.56 22.17 3.48
N LYS A 535 25.49 21.57 2.94
CA LYS A 535 24.82 21.99 1.69
C LYS A 535 25.79 22.04 0.48
N ALA A 536 26.84 21.23 0.50
CA ALA A 536 27.87 21.23 -0.54
C ALA A 536 27.40 20.49 -1.80
N THR A 537 27.90 20.96 -2.94
CA THR A 537 27.78 20.29 -4.23
C THR A 537 29.16 19.90 -4.77
N VAL A 538 29.18 18.80 -5.54
CA VAL A 538 30.39 18.32 -6.24
C VAL A 538 30.15 18.40 -7.73
N ASN A 539 31.08 19.05 -8.46
CA ASN A 539 31.02 19.07 -9.92
C ASN A 539 31.46 17.69 -10.46
N LEU A 540 30.58 17.01 -11.16
CA LEU A 540 30.86 15.71 -11.77
C LEU A 540 31.38 15.84 -13.19
N GLY A 541 31.20 17.00 -13.85
CA GLY A 541 31.56 17.23 -15.23
C GLY A 541 30.36 17.41 -16.18
N SER A 542 30.66 17.47 -17.51
CA SER A 542 29.66 17.72 -18.52
C SER A 542 29.35 16.43 -19.30
N TYR A 543 28.12 15.92 -19.15
CA TYR A 543 27.64 14.69 -19.80
C TYR A 543 26.31 14.95 -20.50
N ASN A 544 26.05 14.20 -21.59
CA ASN A 544 24.72 14.19 -22.21
C ASN A 544 23.69 13.65 -21.19
N SER A 545 24.04 12.57 -20.50
CA SER A 545 23.19 11.99 -19.46
C SER A 545 24.01 11.43 -18.31
N LEU A 546 23.37 11.27 -17.15
CA LEU A 546 23.97 10.77 -15.93
C LEU A 546 22.94 9.93 -15.17
N TYR A 547 23.36 8.85 -14.53
CA TYR A 547 22.51 8.08 -13.63
C TYR A 547 23.28 7.51 -12.46
N PHE A 548 22.57 7.27 -11.36
CA PHE A 548 23.08 6.60 -10.17
C PHE A 548 22.83 5.09 -10.28
N SER A 549 23.80 4.30 -9.85
CA SER A 549 23.67 2.85 -9.75
C SER A 549 24.50 2.33 -8.58
N GLY A 550 23.86 1.86 -7.52
CA GLY A 550 24.52 1.37 -6.32
C GLY A 550 25.57 2.35 -5.77
N ASN A 551 26.84 1.95 -5.74
CA ASN A 551 27.96 2.75 -5.23
C ASN A 551 28.56 3.73 -6.24
N ILE A 552 28.06 3.78 -7.46
CA ILE A 552 28.62 4.57 -8.55
C ILE A 552 27.65 5.55 -9.17
N VAL A 553 28.21 6.54 -9.82
CA VAL A 553 27.55 7.45 -10.76
C VAL A 553 28.16 7.19 -12.12
N VAL A 554 27.34 6.99 -13.12
CA VAL A 554 27.74 6.79 -14.50
C VAL A 554 27.38 8.02 -15.31
N GLY A 555 28.37 8.75 -15.76
CA GLY A 555 28.21 9.81 -16.75
C GLY A 555 28.53 9.29 -18.13
N TYR A 556 27.72 9.61 -19.14
CA TYR A 556 27.99 9.20 -20.49
C TYR A 556 27.66 10.26 -21.51
N ASN A 557 28.45 10.22 -22.59
CA ASN A 557 28.27 11.05 -23.79
C ASN A 557 28.04 10.15 -25.00
N TYR A 558 27.30 10.66 -25.97
CA TYR A 558 27.06 10.03 -27.27
C TYR A 558 27.20 11.05 -28.39
N ASP A 559 27.48 10.56 -29.60
CA ASP A 559 27.61 11.39 -30.78
C ASP A 559 26.23 11.94 -31.23
N SER A 560 26.24 12.81 -32.25
CA SER A 560 25.02 13.43 -32.77
C SER A 560 23.99 12.45 -33.37
N LYS A 561 24.40 11.20 -33.61
CA LYS A 561 23.52 10.10 -34.08
C LYS A 561 23.04 9.20 -32.94
N GLY A 562 23.39 9.51 -31.68
CA GLY A 562 23.06 8.69 -30.51
C GLY A 562 23.88 7.40 -30.44
N GLN A 563 24.91 7.27 -31.30
CA GLN A 563 25.82 6.12 -31.35
C GLN A 563 27.13 6.44 -30.62
N ASN A 564 28.08 5.55 -30.59
CA ASN A 564 29.41 5.74 -30.01
C ASN A 564 29.40 6.35 -28.59
N ARG A 565 28.84 5.61 -27.63
CA ARG A 565 28.78 6.04 -26.24
C ARG A 565 30.16 5.96 -25.59
N THR A 566 30.49 7.00 -24.83
CA THR A 566 31.67 7.03 -23.95
C THR A 566 31.23 7.18 -22.51
N TYR A 567 31.80 6.41 -21.61
CA TYR A 567 31.40 6.33 -20.22
C TYR A 567 32.51 6.79 -19.30
N GLU A 568 32.11 7.39 -18.17
CA GLU A 568 32.95 7.69 -17.01
C GLU A 568 32.24 7.19 -15.75
N ILE A 569 32.97 6.62 -14.83
CA ILE A 569 32.45 6.08 -13.59
C ILE A 569 33.03 6.86 -12.41
N MET A 570 32.16 7.35 -11.57
CA MET A 570 32.50 8.11 -10.37
C MET A 570 31.85 7.50 -9.12
N SER A 571 32.36 7.83 -7.96
CA SER A 571 31.77 7.48 -6.68
C SER A 571 30.44 8.21 -6.47
N SER A 572 29.38 7.46 -6.11
CA SER A 572 28.09 8.06 -5.75
C SER A 572 28.07 8.72 -4.36
N VAL A 573 29.19 8.71 -3.63
CA VAL A 573 29.32 9.32 -2.30
C VAL A 573 29.88 10.73 -2.40
N ASP A 574 30.92 10.94 -3.20
CA ASP A 574 31.67 12.18 -3.25
C ASP A 574 32.14 12.61 -4.65
N GLY A 575 31.69 11.91 -5.71
CA GLY A 575 32.02 12.23 -7.08
C GLY A 575 33.47 11.90 -7.48
N THR A 576 34.25 11.23 -6.64
CA THR A 576 35.63 10.85 -6.99
C THR A 576 35.65 9.99 -8.25
N MET A 577 36.47 10.38 -9.23
CA MET A 577 36.62 9.63 -10.48
C MET A 577 37.20 8.22 -10.19
N ILE A 578 36.51 7.20 -10.69
CA ILE A 578 36.91 5.79 -10.55
C ILE A 578 37.46 5.26 -11.88
N ILE A 579 36.74 5.45 -12.95
CA ILE A 579 37.13 5.06 -14.30
C ILE A 579 36.96 6.26 -15.23
N PRO A 580 38.03 6.84 -15.75
CA PRO A 580 37.97 7.99 -16.64
C PRO A 580 37.52 7.61 -18.07
N LYS A 581 37.18 8.63 -18.83
CA LYS A 581 36.70 8.54 -20.21
C LYS A 581 37.60 7.69 -21.12
N GLY A 582 36.99 6.85 -21.93
CA GLY A 582 37.67 6.06 -22.97
C GLY A 582 38.25 4.72 -22.44
N GLN A 583 38.11 4.41 -21.19
CA GLN A 583 38.58 3.14 -20.67
C GLN A 583 37.52 2.01 -20.71
N ILE A 584 36.23 2.37 -20.86
CA ILE A 584 35.15 1.41 -21.01
C ILE A 584 34.19 1.79 -22.14
N GLU A 585 33.60 0.78 -22.76
CA GLU A 585 32.69 0.87 -23.91
C GLU A 585 31.25 0.54 -23.53
N GLY A 586 31.03 -0.05 -22.35
CA GLY A 586 29.71 -0.43 -21.86
C GLY A 586 29.74 -0.87 -20.41
N ILE A 587 28.60 -0.77 -19.76
CA ILE A 587 28.36 -1.22 -18.39
C ILE A 587 26.93 -1.75 -18.27
N SER A 588 26.74 -2.87 -17.55
CA SER A 588 25.44 -3.45 -17.27
C SER A 588 24.79 -2.80 -16.04
N GLU A 589 23.51 -3.12 -15.81
CA GLU A 589 22.90 -2.92 -14.50
C GLU A 589 23.65 -3.75 -13.42
N PRO A 590 23.60 -3.33 -12.15
CA PRO A 590 24.26 -4.04 -11.07
C PRO A 590 23.58 -5.38 -10.76
N TYR A 591 24.39 -6.34 -10.33
CA TYR A 591 23.89 -7.50 -9.62
C TYR A 591 24.60 -7.61 -8.25
N ASP A 592 23.97 -8.28 -7.29
CA ASP A 592 24.48 -8.38 -5.92
C ASP A 592 24.89 -7.01 -5.33
N GLY A 593 24.17 -5.95 -5.75
CA GLY A 593 24.24 -4.58 -5.21
C GLY A 593 25.42 -3.72 -5.67
N ASN A 594 26.53 -4.28 -6.12
CA ASN A 594 27.73 -3.49 -6.49
C ASN A 594 28.68 -4.15 -7.51
N LYS A 595 28.26 -5.24 -8.13
CA LYS A 595 29.01 -5.91 -9.21
C LYS A 595 28.35 -5.59 -10.55
N TYR A 596 29.18 -5.43 -11.60
CA TYR A 596 28.74 -5.01 -12.93
C TYR A 596 29.51 -5.76 -13.99
N ALA A 597 28.88 -6.09 -15.10
CA ALA A 597 29.60 -6.42 -16.31
C ALA A 597 30.09 -5.12 -16.99
N VAL A 598 31.36 -5.06 -17.32
CA VAL A 598 32.02 -3.87 -17.91
C VAL A 598 32.71 -4.29 -19.20
N LYS A 599 32.48 -3.52 -20.30
CA LYS A 599 33.08 -3.79 -21.61
C LYS A 599 34.34 -2.95 -21.80
N VAL A 600 35.45 -3.63 -22.09
CA VAL A 600 36.78 -3.02 -22.34
C VAL A 600 37.40 -3.69 -23.57
N ASN A 601 37.83 -2.90 -24.55
CA ASN A 601 38.41 -3.38 -25.80
C ASN A 601 37.57 -4.49 -26.47
N GLY A 602 36.26 -4.24 -26.57
CA GLY A 602 35.30 -5.18 -27.20
C GLY A 602 34.95 -6.42 -26.36
N LYS A 603 35.52 -6.60 -25.18
CA LYS A 603 35.31 -7.78 -24.32
C LYS A 603 34.71 -7.39 -22.98
N TRP A 604 33.85 -8.25 -22.45
CA TRP A 604 33.20 -8.05 -21.17
C TRP A 604 33.99 -8.73 -20.04
N GLY A 605 34.15 -8.02 -18.92
CA GLY A 605 34.65 -8.51 -17.65
C GLY A 605 33.68 -8.22 -16.53
N ILE A 606 33.99 -8.66 -15.29
CA ILE A 606 33.18 -8.42 -14.12
C ILE A 606 33.95 -7.55 -13.13
N TYR A 607 33.37 -6.43 -12.75
CA TYR A 607 33.93 -5.45 -11.83
C TYR A 607 33.03 -5.27 -10.63
N LYS A 608 33.65 -5.21 -9.45
CA LYS A 608 32.95 -4.89 -8.20
C LYS A 608 33.38 -3.49 -7.76
N PHE A 609 32.43 -2.57 -7.67
CA PHE A 609 32.70 -1.21 -7.22
C PHE A 609 32.50 -1.08 -5.71
N ASN A 610 33.57 -0.69 -5.01
CA ASN A 610 33.56 -0.48 -3.58
C ASN A 610 33.03 0.93 -3.26
N ARG A 611 32.47 1.11 -2.07
CA ARG A 611 32.12 2.44 -1.59
C ARG A 611 33.40 3.23 -1.34
N VAL A 612 33.69 4.20 -2.17
CA VAL A 612 34.86 5.07 -2.04
C VAL A 612 34.46 6.32 -1.26
N THR A 613 35.20 6.61 -0.20
CA THR A 613 35.22 7.92 0.45
C THR A 613 36.57 8.55 0.17
N ALA A 614 36.62 9.84 -0.17
CA ALA A 614 37.89 10.55 -0.36
C ALA A 614 38.80 10.29 0.85
N ALA A 615 40.02 9.85 0.60
CA ALA A 615 41.05 9.76 1.64
C ALA A 615 41.22 11.17 2.20
N THR A 616 40.88 11.37 3.45
CA THR A 616 41.18 12.64 4.16
C THR A 616 42.70 12.77 4.20
N THR A 617 43.21 13.78 3.51
CA THR A 617 44.56 14.30 3.74
C THR A 617 44.70 14.60 5.24
N PRO A 618 45.81 14.27 5.90
CA PRO A 618 45.96 14.51 7.34
C PRO A 618 45.94 16.00 7.61
N SER A 619 44.86 16.52 8.11
CA SER A 619 44.78 17.86 8.67
C SER A 619 45.08 17.77 10.17
N THR A 620 45.90 18.70 10.65
CA THR A 620 46.32 19.02 11.99
C THR A 620 45.28 18.74 13.09
N PRO A 621 45.68 18.30 14.29
CA PRO A 621 44.76 17.78 15.30
C PRO A 621 43.83 18.86 15.86
N SER A 622 42.57 18.75 15.58
CA SER A 622 41.52 19.46 16.29
C SER A 622 40.84 18.51 17.30
N ILE A 623 40.59 19.05 18.46
CA ILE A 623 39.98 18.56 19.69
C ILE A 623 38.98 17.37 19.51
N PRO A 624 39.01 16.35 20.39
CA PRO A 624 38.28 15.13 20.20
C PRO A 624 36.78 15.33 20.34
N SER A 625 36.06 15.19 19.23
CA SER A 625 34.63 14.93 19.24
C SER A 625 34.38 13.49 19.68
N THR A 626 33.55 13.30 20.66
CA THR A 626 33.14 12.03 21.26
C THR A 626 32.74 11.02 20.17
N PRO A 627 33.28 9.78 20.17
CA PRO A 627 32.95 8.78 19.15
C PRO A 627 31.49 8.41 19.22
N ALA A 628 30.81 8.41 18.07
CA ALA A 628 29.49 7.83 17.95
C ALA A 628 29.51 6.39 18.49
N ALA A 629 28.74 6.13 19.52
CA ALA A 629 28.76 4.88 20.27
C ALA A 629 28.45 3.70 19.33
N LYS A 630 29.45 2.82 19.14
CA LYS A 630 29.31 1.54 18.44
C LYS A 630 28.18 0.75 19.08
N ILE A 631 27.07 0.57 18.38
CA ILE A 631 25.90 -0.12 18.94
C ILE A 631 26.26 -1.58 19.18
N THR A 632 26.55 -1.90 20.43
CA THR A 632 26.81 -3.26 20.87
C THR A 632 25.51 -4.08 20.87
N THR A 633 25.60 -5.35 20.44
CA THR A 633 24.48 -6.29 20.56
C THR A 633 23.98 -6.35 22.01
N PRO A 634 22.65 -6.41 22.25
CA PRO A 634 22.14 -6.53 23.61
C PRO A 634 22.60 -7.85 24.25
N SER A 635 22.73 -7.85 25.56
CA SER A 635 23.02 -9.08 26.33
C SER A 635 21.94 -10.14 26.09
N ASN A 636 22.29 -11.41 26.22
CA ASN A 636 21.35 -12.52 26.02
C ASN A 636 20.19 -12.42 27.04
N ALA A 637 18.98 -12.58 26.54
CA ALA A 637 17.79 -12.60 27.37
C ALA A 637 17.76 -13.86 28.26
N LYS A 638 17.16 -13.73 29.46
CA LYS A 638 16.88 -14.88 30.35
C LYS A 638 15.38 -14.92 30.65
N VAL A 639 14.70 -16.02 30.32
CA VAL A 639 13.31 -16.25 30.74
C VAL A 639 13.29 -16.51 32.23
N ALA A 640 12.71 -15.60 32.99
CA ALA A 640 12.61 -15.72 34.44
C ALA A 640 11.55 -16.75 34.85
N LYS A 641 10.34 -16.64 34.27
CA LYS A 641 9.21 -17.52 34.62
C LYS A 641 8.28 -17.69 33.43
N VAL A 642 7.68 -18.88 33.30
CA VAL A 642 6.54 -19.14 32.42
C VAL A 642 5.40 -19.70 33.31
N LYS A 643 4.23 -19.04 33.26
CA LYS A 643 3.04 -19.46 34.07
C LYS A 643 1.93 -19.91 33.12
N ALA A 644 1.42 -21.10 33.30
CA ALA A 644 0.27 -21.62 32.57
C ALA A 644 -1.03 -20.95 32.99
N GLY A 645 -1.95 -20.78 32.05
CA GLY A 645 -3.35 -20.41 32.25
C GLY A 645 -4.25 -21.18 31.29
N LYS A 646 -5.57 -21.02 31.41
CA LYS A 646 -6.54 -21.65 30.50
C LYS A 646 -6.32 -21.11 29.08
N LYS A 647 -5.92 -21.98 28.15
CA LYS A 647 -5.54 -21.67 26.74
C LYS A 647 -4.51 -20.51 26.57
N LYS A 648 -3.67 -20.26 27.60
CA LYS A 648 -2.67 -19.19 27.57
C LYS A 648 -1.43 -19.52 28.40
N ALA A 649 -0.31 -18.83 28.12
CA ALA A 649 0.90 -18.84 28.93
C ALA A 649 1.45 -17.42 29.09
N THR A 650 1.82 -17.03 30.31
CA THR A 650 2.47 -15.75 30.59
C THR A 650 3.96 -15.94 30.78
N ILE A 651 4.76 -15.24 29.98
CA ILE A 651 6.21 -15.28 29.95
C ILE A 651 6.75 -14.01 30.62
N SER A 652 7.62 -14.16 31.61
CA SER A 652 8.37 -13.05 32.21
C SER A 652 9.86 -13.23 31.86
N VAL A 653 10.50 -12.17 31.41
CA VAL A 653 11.89 -12.11 31.00
C VAL A 653 12.64 -11.20 31.97
N LYS A 654 13.87 -11.57 32.40
CA LYS A 654 14.72 -10.64 33.16
C LYS A 654 15.02 -9.44 32.28
N LYS A 655 14.83 -8.19 32.82
CA LYS A 655 15.06 -6.96 32.08
C LYS A 655 16.52 -6.91 31.59
N VAL A 656 16.71 -6.71 30.29
CA VAL A 656 18.03 -6.55 29.67
C VAL A 656 18.31 -5.06 29.51
N LYS A 657 19.42 -4.57 30.11
CA LYS A 657 19.79 -3.15 30.05
C LYS A 657 19.94 -2.67 28.60
N GLY A 658 19.24 -1.59 28.27
CA GLY A 658 19.26 -1.00 26.93
C GLY A 658 18.53 -1.79 25.83
N ALA A 659 17.81 -2.88 26.15
CA ALA A 659 16.93 -3.54 25.18
C ALA A 659 15.68 -2.70 24.94
N LYS A 660 15.30 -2.51 23.66
CA LYS A 660 14.03 -1.90 23.24
C LYS A 660 12.85 -2.87 23.38
N GLY A 661 13.16 -4.19 23.28
CA GLY A 661 12.13 -5.23 23.39
C GLY A 661 12.68 -6.64 23.25
N TYR A 662 11.78 -7.60 23.10
CA TYR A 662 12.08 -9.02 23.07
C TYR A 662 11.34 -9.72 21.94
N LEU A 663 12.00 -10.66 21.29
CA LEU A 663 11.40 -11.63 20.39
C LEU A 663 11.12 -12.91 21.16
N VAL A 664 9.87 -13.23 21.41
CA VAL A 664 9.42 -14.46 22.07
C VAL A 664 9.06 -15.48 21.00
N GLN A 665 9.72 -16.63 21.04
CA GLN A 665 9.42 -17.76 20.15
C GLN A 665 8.86 -18.92 20.96
N TYR A 666 7.81 -19.59 20.42
CA TYR A 666 7.15 -20.69 21.11
C TYR A 666 6.67 -21.78 20.14
N SER A 667 6.71 -23.02 20.60
CA SER A 667 6.33 -24.21 19.84
C SER A 667 5.90 -25.34 20.77
N THR A 668 5.13 -26.29 20.28
CA THR A 668 4.94 -27.60 20.93
C THR A 668 6.09 -28.57 20.68
N ASN A 669 6.97 -28.24 19.73
CA ASN A 669 8.16 -29.01 19.41
C ASN A 669 9.38 -28.45 20.16
N LYS A 670 10.11 -29.31 20.92
CA LYS A 670 11.29 -28.91 21.69
C LYS A 670 12.44 -28.34 20.84
N LYS A 671 12.55 -28.78 19.58
CA LYS A 671 13.53 -28.27 18.60
C LYS A 671 13.04 -27.01 17.86
N PHE A 672 11.87 -26.47 18.20
CA PHE A 672 11.24 -25.29 17.61
C PHE A 672 10.92 -25.42 16.11
N LYS A 673 10.73 -26.63 15.59
CA LYS A 673 10.17 -26.83 14.23
C LYS A 673 8.74 -26.27 14.21
N GLY A 674 8.40 -25.46 13.21
CA GLY A 674 7.09 -24.77 13.12
C GLY A 674 6.80 -23.79 14.27
N ALA A 675 7.82 -23.13 14.81
CA ALA A 675 7.66 -22.21 15.93
C ALA A 675 6.98 -20.91 15.50
N LYS A 676 6.06 -20.40 16.33
CA LYS A 676 5.47 -19.06 16.21
C LYS A 676 6.32 -18.04 16.97
N SER A 677 6.33 -16.82 16.48
CA SER A 677 7.11 -15.71 17.03
C SER A 677 6.21 -14.50 17.37
N LYS A 678 6.56 -13.78 18.45
CA LYS A 678 5.90 -12.53 18.83
C LYS A 678 6.92 -11.51 19.31
N TYR A 679 6.87 -10.30 18.76
CA TYR A 679 7.63 -9.14 19.26
C TYR A 679 6.88 -8.48 20.42
N VAL A 680 7.62 -8.11 21.47
CA VAL A 680 7.05 -7.43 22.65
C VAL A 680 8.04 -6.38 23.15
N THR A 681 7.54 -5.23 23.59
CA THR A 681 8.35 -4.15 24.17
C THR A 681 8.50 -4.28 25.69
N LYS A 682 7.54 -4.90 26.35
CA LYS A 682 7.56 -5.15 27.80
C LYS A 682 8.26 -6.48 28.12
N ASN A 683 8.90 -6.56 29.25
CA ASN A 683 9.58 -7.78 29.73
C ASN A 683 8.60 -8.87 30.28
N ARG A 684 7.31 -8.64 30.17
CA ARG A 684 6.26 -9.60 30.50
C ARG A 684 5.19 -9.59 29.42
N THR A 685 4.83 -10.77 28.90
CA THR A 685 3.80 -10.92 27.87
C THR A 685 2.98 -12.19 28.10
N THR A 686 1.76 -12.18 27.58
CA THR A 686 0.88 -13.37 27.56
C THR A 686 0.64 -13.79 26.12
N ILE A 687 0.88 -15.07 25.85
CA ILE A 687 0.52 -15.72 24.59
C ILE A 687 -0.81 -16.41 24.81
N LYS A 688 -1.82 -16.00 24.06
CA LYS A 688 -3.20 -16.52 24.09
C LYS A 688 -3.42 -17.55 22.96
N LYS A 689 -4.59 -18.19 22.93
CA LYS A 689 -5.02 -19.16 21.90
C LYS A 689 -4.09 -20.39 21.82
N LEU A 690 -3.52 -20.82 22.94
CA LEU A 690 -2.74 -22.04 23.01
C LEU A 690 -3.65 -23.26 23.22
N LYS A 691 -3.29 -24.42 22.67
CA LYS A 691 -4.04 -25.68 22.85
C LYS A 691 -3.90 -26.16 24.29
N SER A 692 -5.04 -26.38 24.98
CA SER A 692 -5.08 -26.91 26.33
C SER A 692 -4.45 -28.31 26.40
N LYS A 693 -3.92 -28.67 27.56
CA LYS A 693 -3.27 -29.96 27.88
C LYS A 693 -1.98 -30.22 27.06
N LYS A 694 -1.57 -29.33 26.14
CA LYS A 694 -0.30 -29.43 25.37
C LYS A 694 0.85 -28.75 26.11
N ILE A 695 2.06 -29.30 25.94
CA ILE A 695 3.31 -28.71 26.44
C ILE A 695 3.80 -27.73 25.38
N TYR A 696 4.09 -26.50 25.80
CA TYR A 696 4.73 -25.49 24.97
C TYR A 696 6.12 -25.15 25.48
N TYR A 697 7.05 -24.98 24.57
CA TYR A 697 8.44 -24.56 24.80
C TYR A 697 8.58 -23.10 24.38
N PHE A 698 9.30 -22.31 25.19
CA PHE A 698 9.51 -20.88 25.00
C PHE A 698 10.98 -20.55 25.04
N ARG A 699 11.44 -19.68 24.13
CA ARG A 699 12.76 -19.06 24.17
C ARG A 699 12.66 -17.60 23.73
N VAL A 700 13.63 -16.75 24.12
CA VAL A 700 13.55 -15.31 23.93
C VAL A 700 14.91 -14.77 23.47
N LYS A 701 14.91 -13.81 22.55
CA LYS A 701 16.04 -12.92 22.24
C LYS A 701 15.69 -11.48 22.63
N ALA A 702 16.62 -10.73 23.19
CA ALA A 702 16.49 -9.30 23.36
C ALA A 702 16.88 -8.58 22.06
N TYR A 703 16.32 -7.40 21.78
CA TYR A 703 16.77 -6.55 20.69
C TYR A 703 16.89 -5.09 21.09
N LYS A 704 17.82 -4.39 20.46
CA LYS A 704 17.97 -2.94 20.41
C LYS A 704 17.60 -2.47 19.01
N MET A 705 17.29 -1.18 18.87
CA MET A 705 17.12 -0.57 17.56
C MET A 705 18.44 0.10 17.13
N ASN A 706 18.78 -0.09 15.86
CA ASN A 706 19.81 0.67 15.16
C ASN A 706 19.11 1.34 13.97
N GLY A 707 18.69 2.58 14.16
CA GLY A 707 17.69 3.16 13.28
C GLY A 707 16.42 2.29 13.25
N LYS A 708 15.94 1.95 12.06
CA LYS A 708 14.77 1.05 11.87
C LYS A 708 15.12 -0.45 12.00
N LYS A 709 16.41 -0.84 12.04
CA LYS A 709 16.83 -2.25 12.07
C LYS A 709 16.95 -2.80 13.49
N LYS A 710 16.37 -3.97 13.74
CA LYS A 710 16.49 -4.67 15.04
C LYS A 710 17.82 -5.43 15.11
N VAL A 711 18.64 -5.13 16.12
CA VAL A 711 19.89 -5.84 16.45
C VAL A 711 19.60 -6.78 17.62
N PHE A 712 19.70 -8.07 17.39
CA PHE A 712 19.34 -9.11 18.37
C PHE A 712 20.53 -9.54 19.22
N SER A 713 20.24 -10.07 20.41
CA SER A 713 21.23 -10.77 21.23
C SER A 713 21.81 -11.99 20.48
N LYS A 714 23.10 -12.26 20.69
CA LYS A 714 23.80 -13.33 19.95
C LYS A 714 23.13 -14.71 20.11
N LYS A 715 22.72 -15.08 21.33
CA LYS A 715 22.12 -16.38 21.62
C LYS A 715 20.66 -16.26 22.09
N TRP A 716 19.87 -17.28 21.86
CA TRP A 716 18.56 -17.45 22.49
C TRP A 716 18.72 -17.69 23.98
N SER A 717 17.69 -17.37 24.77
CA SER A 717 17.60 -17.78 26.16
C SER A 717 17.54 -19.30 26.30
N ALA A 718 17.85 -19.82 27.47
CA ALA A 718 17.51 -21.21 27.82
C ALA A 718 16.00 -21.44 27.61
N VAL A 719 15.65 -22.64 27.12
CA VAL A 719 14.27 -23.03 26.84
C VAL A 719 13.53 -23.30 28.15
N LYS A 720 12.35 -22.69 28.30
CA LYS A 720 11.41 -23.01 29.38
C LYS A 720 10.17 -23.69 28.79
N LYS A 721 9.61 -24.65 29.51
CA LYS A 721 8.39 -25.36 29.12
C LYS A 721 7.28 -25.17 30.13
N VAL A 722 6.02 -25.24 29.66
CA VAL A 722 4.84 -25.27 30.51
C VAL A 722 3.74 -26.08 29.82
N LYS A 723 2.98 -26.84 30.63
CA LYS A 723 1.74 -27.49 30.17
C LYS A 723 0.59 -26.52 30.34
N VAL A 724 -0.04 -26.14 29.22
CA VAL A 724 -1.16 -25.20 29.20
C VAL A 724 -2.40 -25.83 29.82
N LYS A 725 -3.11 -25.08 30.66
CA LYS A 725 -4.34 -25.51 31.34
C LYS A 725 -5.54 -25.47 30.40
#